data_9bef6be521e3bf24de2dd6bedfb005b3
#
_entry.id   9bef6be521e3bf24de2dd6bedfb005b3
#
_cell.length_a   1.000
_cell.length_b   1.000
_cell.length_c   1.000
_cell.angle_alpha   90.00
_cell.angle_beta   90.00
_cell.angle_gamma   90.00
#
_symmetry.space_group_name_H-M   'P 1'
#
loop_
_entity.id
_entity.type
_entity.pdbx_description
1 polymer ?
#
loop_
_entity_poly.entity_id
_entity_poly.type
_entity_poly.pdbx_seq_one_letter_code
_entity_poly.pdbx_strand_id
1 'polypeptide(L)'
;MKPEFLIAKYKSWKDLNKQLETLTKSKRSKEAGDIFEHLVKLYLQTAPQYQSKLKKVYLLNEVPESLKRKLRLPSTDEGIDLIVETYDKTYWSIQAKYRSDSKQTLTRGDLSTFSDLSFNYCNNIEHGLVCTTVDKPPRKVKLMDNIGFDTIECFYRLDDNNGEEWKAILAKCKGKVIKPKPFKPRPHQKKALKETSSFLKNNDRGKILMPCGTGKSITAYWIAQNLKAKSILVAVPSLALLQQTLRVWTREYLIHGIRPEWLCVCSDDTVKEDQDDYVTNSADIGVKVTTDQTEINSFLKKRSNNIKIVFTTYQSGRVTATGAKGFTFDLGIMDEAHKTVGHRDKPMAHLIHDKNIKVKKRVFMTATERLFRGDKDEYVSMDDIRDYGDIIYQLSFKAAIDMKPPIISDYKIITFNVNEPDIEALYQDNKFIQVQKKINNITAREFATAIALRKAIKKLKIKNAVSFHSSIKRANNFSGQQDLISEIYKEYGRLKTFHVSGEMPTNERASQMREFAEGSGLMTNARCLTEGVDLPAIDCVVFTDPKRSRVDIVQAAGRALRLSKGKKFGYILLPIIVPENESASKAAEDTAFEEIVVTLKALASQDSRIVDYLNAVSSGSKPRGRSPVDGLLKINNLSQINEENFKEAITLKIWDRLSFGWHKGYEQIKKYIVREGTTNNIRQRYVDDDGFNLGSWVSSRRLEHSNKILSSERIKELEALPGWVWNKNNATYQFGLKQLKKYVVQKKTSKAP
;
A
#
# COMPACT_ATOMS: atom_id res chain seq x y z
N MET A 1 16.04 -37.97 -20.30
CA MET A 1 14.58 -37.65 -20.36
C MET A 1 14.50 -36.20 -20.80
N LYS A 2 13.58 -35.81 -21.71
CA LYS A 2 13.45 -34.40 -22.08
C LYS A 2 13.07 -33.57 -20.86
N PRO A 3 13.68 -32.40 -20.62
CA PRO A 3 13.39 -31.55 -19.43
C PRO A 3 11.93 -31.24 -19.22
N GLU A 4 11.18 -30.99 -20.29
CA GLU A 4 9.72 -30.67 -20.18
C GLU A 4 8.90 -31.83 -19.59
N PHE A 5 9.29 -33.07 -19.88
CA PHE A 5 8.62 -34.27 -19.29
C PHE A 5 8.89 -34.36 -17.79
N LEU A 6 10.09 -33.94 -17.37
CA LEU A 6 10.40 -33.92 -15.94
C LEU A 6 9.63 -32.81 -15.23
N ILE A 7 9.61 -31.58 -15.77
CA ILE A 7 8.86 -30.47 -15.24
C ILE A 7 7.37 -30.85 -15.10
N ALA A 8 6.80 -31.52 -16.10
CA ALA A 8 5.39 -31.94 -16.12
C ALA A 8 5.01 -32.96 -15.03
N LYS A 9 5.95 -33.57 -14.33
CA LYS A 9 5.69 -34.51 -13.21
C LYS A 9 5.35 -33.80 -11.91
N TYR A 10 5.75 -32.56 -11.73
CA TYR A 10 5.60 -31.82 -10.47
C TYR A 10 4.39 -30.91 -10.50
N LYS A 11 3.71 -30.82 -9.35
CA LYS A 11 2.46 -30.05 -9.22
C LYS A 11 2.69 -28.57 -8.89
N SER A 12 3.91 -28.21 -8.49
CA SER A 12 4.31 -26.88 -8.06
C SER A 12 5.79 -26.61 -8.36
N TRP A 13 6.17 -25.34 -8.42
CA TRP A 13 7.58 -24.95 -8.40
C TRP A 13 8.30 -25.50 -7.16
N LYS A 14 7.66 -25.38 -5.99
CA LYS A 14 8.23 -25.85 -4.72
C LYS A 14 8.62 -27.33 -4.78
N ASP A 15 7.80 -28.17 -5.41
CA ASP A 15 8.10 -29.60 -5.57
C ASP A 15 9.23 -29.84 -6.57
N LEU A 16 9.23 -29.13 -7.70
CA LEU A 16 10.30 -29.21 -8.69
C LEU A 16 11.64 -28.73 -8.10
N ASN A 17 11.65 -27.62 -7.37
CA ASN A 17 12.89 -27.10 -6.78
C ASN A 17 13.54 -28.09 -5.80
N LYS A 18 12.75 -28.79 -4.98
CA LYS A 18 13.28 -29.87 -4.11
C LYS A 18 13.97 -30.98 -4.91
N GLN A 19 13.42 -31.31 -6.08
CA GLN A 19 14.05 -32.31 -6.95
C GLN A 19 15.37 -31.79 -7.55
N LEU A 20 15.40 -30.51 -7.97
CA LEU A 20 16.61 -29.87 -8.49
C LEU A 20 17.72 -29.81 -7.43
N GLU A 21 17.35 -29.51 -6.18
CA GLU A 21 18.27 -29.57 -5.03
C GLU A 21 18.85 -30.99 -4.82
N THR A 22 17.98 -31.99 -4.93
CA THR A 22 18.41 -33.40 -4.82
C THR A 22 19.37 -33.79 -5.92
N LEU A 23 19.12 -33.38 -7.17
CA LEU A 23 20.02 -33.60 -8.30
C LEU A 23 21.39 -32.96 -8.06
N THR A 24 21.41 -31.74 -7.56
CA THR A 24 22.66 -31.01 -7.26
C THR A 24 23.46 -31.73 -6.17
N LYS A 25 22.81 -32.16 -5.07
CA LYS A 25 23.43 -32.94 -4.00
C LYS A 25 23.99 -34.26 -4.49
N SER A 26 23.38 -34.85 -5.53
CA SER A 26 23.85 -36.09 -6.20
C SER A 26 24.90 -35.84 -7.29
N LYS A 27 25.56 -34.66 -7.30
CA LYS A 27 26.56 -34.24 -8.29
C LYS A 27 26.06 -34.20 -9.74
N ARG A 28 24.74 -34.05 -9.95
CA ARG A 28 24.08 -33.89 -11.25
C ARG A 28 23.69 -32.44 -11.50
N SER A 29 24.58 -31.51 -11.15
CA SER A 29 24.32 -30.06 -11.24
C SER A 29 24.05 -29.59 -12.67
N LYS A 30 24.70 -30.17 -13.67
CA LYS A 30 24.44 -29.86 -15.09
C LYS A 30 23.00 -30.17 -15.47
N GLU A 31 22.51 -31.35 -15.10
CA GLU A 31 21.12 -31.73 -15.40
C GLU A 31 20.10 -30.82 -14.68
N ALA A 32 20.38 -30.38 -13.45
CA ALA A 32 19.55 -29.39 -12.76
C ALA A 32 19.56 -28.05 -13.50
N GLY A 33 20.70 -27.62 -14.04
CA GLY A 33 20.83 -26.44 -14.89
C GLY A 33 19.97 -26.53 -16.16
N ASP A 34 20.15 -27.63 -16.93
CA ASP A 34 19.40 -27.87 -18.18
C ASP A 34 17.87 -27.83 -17.95
N ILE A 35 17.41 -28.46 -16.85
CA ILE A 35 15.96 -28.40 -16.48
C ILE A 35 15.54 -26.99 -16.15
N PHE A 36 16.35 -26.23 -15.44
CA PHE A 36 16.03 -24.84 -15.07
C PHE A 36 16.01 -23.92 -16.30
N GLU A 37 16.91 -24.08 -17.27
CA GLU A 37 16.88 -23.35 -18.54
C GLU A 37 15.57 -23.57 -19.31
N HIS A 38 15.13 -24.82 -19.40
CA HIS A 38 13.84 -25.18 -20.01
C HIS A 38 12.67 -24.58 -19.23
N LEU A 39 12.73 -24.56 -17.89
CA LEU A 39 11.71 -23.89 -17.06
C LEU A 39 11.68 -22.39 -17.34
N VAL A 40 12.85 -21.73 -17.44
CA VAL A 40 12.95 -20.31 -17.77
C VAL A 40 12.33 -20.03 -19.13
N LYS A 41 12.59 -20.87 -20.15
CA LYS A 41 11.93 -20.75 -21.46
C LYS A 41 10.41 -20.77 -21.33
N LEU A 42 9.86 -21.77 -20.62
CA LEU A 42 8.42 -21.90 -20.40
C LEU A 42 7.85 -20.74 -19.61
N TYR A 43 8.55 -20.28 -18.59
CA TYR A 43 8.18 -19.11 -17.78
C TYR A 43 8.08 -17.85 -18.63
N LEU A 44 9.09 -17.56 -19.44
CA LEU A 44 9.08 -16.40 -20.35
C LEU A 44 7.94 -16.47 -21.40
N GLN A 45 7.53 -17.67 -21.78
CA GLN A 45 6.42 -17.88 -22.72
C GLN A 45 5.04 -17.80 -22.07
N THR A 46 4.94 -17.88 -20.74
CA THR A 46 3.64 -17.97 -20.02
C THR A 46 3.39 -16.83 -19.06
N ALA A 47 4.42 -16.22 -18.48
CA ALA A 47 4.25 -15.10 -17.55
C ALA A 47 3.72 -13.86 -18.27
N PRO A 48 2.66 -13.20 -17.76
CA PRO A 48 1.89 -12.20 -18.50
C PRO A 48 2.72 -11.00 -19.02
N GLN A 49 3.63 -10.48 -18.18
CA GLN A 49 4.50 -9.35 -18.57
C GLN A 49 5.40 -9.71 -19.76
N TYR A 50 5.93 -10.93 -19.78
CA TYR A 50 6.75 -11.43 -20.86
C TYR A 50 5.91 -11.78 -22.09
N GLN A 51 4.81 -12.50 -21.92
CA GLN A 51 3.92 -12.88 -23.02
C GLN A 51 3.39 -11.67 -23.80
N SER A 52 3.21 -10.53 -23.16
CA SER A 52 2.79 -9.29 -23.81
C SER A 52 3.92 -8.60 -24.61
N LYS A 53 5.18 -8.84 -24.25
CA LYS A 53 6.36 -8.18 -24.83
C LYS A 53 7.13 -9.08 -25.78
N LEU A 54 7.24 -10.38 -25.47
CA LEU A 54 8.08 -11.34 -26.19
C LEU A 54 7.29 -12.06 -27.27
N LYS A 55 7.83 -12.12 -28.47
CA LYS A 55 7.24 -12.78 -29.64
C LYS A 55 7.68 -14.22 -29.76
N LYS A 56 8.98 -14.49 -29.56
CA LYS A 56 9.58 -15.82 -29.63
C LYS A 56 10.66 -15.96 -28.56
N VAL A 57 10.76 -17.14 -27.99
CA VAL A 57 11.77 -17.52 -26.99
C VAL A 57 12.47 -18.79 -27.47
N TYR A 58 13.77 -18.75 -27.64
CA TYR A 58 14.60 -19.86 -28.11
C TYR A 58 15.64 -20.23 -27.05
N LEU A 59 15.88 -21.50 -26.82
CA LEU A 59 17.17 -21.95 -26.26
C LEU A 59 18.27 -21.65 -27.26
N LEU A 60 19.50 -21.45 -26.83
CA LEU A 60 20.62 -21.10 -27.75
C LEU A 60 20.77 -22.09 -28.91
N ASN A 61 20.60 -23.38 -28.64
CA ASN A 61 20.66 -24.46 -29.65
C ASN A 61 19.46 -24.48 -30.62
N GLU A 62 18.34 -23.82 -30.27
CA GLU A 62 17.14 -23.73 -31.12
C GLU A 62 17.11 -22.45 -31.98
N VAL A 63 18.06 -21.53 -31.80
CA VAL A 63 18.11 -20.28 -32.55
C VAL A 63 18.41 -20.59 -34.03
N PRO A 64 17.58 -20.11 -34.99
CA PRO A 64 17.83 -20.27 -36.41
C PRO A 64 19.18 -19.72 -36.83
N GLU A 65 19.91 -20.43 -37.71
CA GLU A 65 21.26 -20.03 -38.15
C GLU A 65 21.30 -18.60 -38.76
N SER A 66 20.26 -18.21 -39.49
CA SER A 66 20.13 -16.83 -39.99
C SER A 66 20.10 -15.80 -38.87
N LEU A 67 19.45 -16.12 -37.75
CA LEU A 67 19.37 -15.24 -36.58
C LEU A 67 20.68 -15.29 -35.77
N LYS A 68 21.34 -16.44 -35.65
CA LYS A 68 22.66 -16.52 -35.03
C LYS A 68 23.66 -15.62 -35.70
N ARG A 69 23.73 -15.68 -37.06
CA ARG A 69 24.60 -14.78 -37.85
C ARG A 69 24.26 -13.33 -37.68
N LYS A 70 22.96 -13.00 -37.74
CA LYS A 70 22.49 -11.60 -37.56
C LYS A 70 22.88 -11.00 -36.23
N LEU A 71 22.79 -11.78 -35.16
CA LEU A 71 23.08 -11.34 -33.79
C LEU A 71 24.54 -11.60 -33.41
N ARG A 72 25.33 -12.24 -34.25
CA ARG A 72 26.72 -12.68 -33.96
C ARG A 72 26.77 -13.49 -32.64
N LEU A 73 25.88 -14.47 -32.52
CA LEU A 73 25.87 -15.32 -31.33
C LEU A 73 27.07 -16.27 -31.29
N PRO A 74 27.59 -16.59 -30.07
CA PRO A 74 28.64 -17.62 -29.94
C PRO A 74 28.14 -18.98 -30.39
N SER A 75 29.06 -19.81 -30.89
CA SER A 75 28.76 -21.18 -31.36
C SER A 75 28.55 -22.16 -30.21
N THR A 76 29.11 -21.87 -29.06
CA THR A 76 29.06 -22.64 -27.81
C THR A 76 28.36 -21.87 -26.71
N ASP A 77 27.90 -22.63 -25.71
CA ASP A 77 27.29 -22.03 -24.50
C ASP A 77 28.41 -21.43 -23.63
N GLU A 78 28.58 -20.12 -23.79
CA GLU A 78 29.59 -19.32 -23.07
C GLU A 78 28.94 -18.29 -22.13
N GLY A 79 27.65 -18.50 -21.71
CA GLY A 79 26.98 -17.67 -20.75
C GLY A 79 25.69 -17.03 -21.23
N ILE A 80 25.28 -17.23 -22.49
CA ILE A 80 23.94 -16.91 -22.99
C ILE A 80 23.18 -18.20 -23.21
N ASP A 81 22.12 -18.46 -22.42
CA ASP A 81 21.37 -19.72 -22.48
C ASP A 81 20.15 -19.61 -23.39
N LEU A 82 19.50 -18.43 -23.47
CA LEU A 82 18.35 -18.20 -24.33
C LEU A 82 18.46 -16.88 -25.09
N ILE A 83 17.81 -16.84 -26.25
CA ILE A 83 17.60 -15.62 -27.04
C ILE A 83 16.11 -15.40 -27.23
N VAL A 84 15.70 -14.15 -27.14
CA VAL A 84 14.31 -13.74 -27.25
C VAL A 84 14.16 -12.68 -28.34
N GLU A 85 13.16 -12.84 -29.23
CA GLU A 85 12.67 -11.82 -30.15
C GLU A 85 11.46 -11.12 -29.54
N THR A 86 11.48 -9.79 -29.45
CA THR A 86 10.34 -9.00 -28.99
C THR A 86 9.38 -8.67 -30.14
N TYR A 87 8.15 -8.24 -29.83
CA TYR A 87 7.23 -7.71 -30.85
C TYR A 87 7.72 -6.41 -31.50
N ASP A 88 8.61 -5.68 -30.82
CA ASP A 88 9.25 -4.46 -31.35
C ASP A 88 10.44 -4.77 -32.28
N LYS A 89 10.70 -6.07 -32.56
CA LYS A 89 11.81 -6.56 -33.38
C LYS A 89 13.20 -6.28 -32.77
N THR A 90 13.27 -6.12 -31.47
CA THR A 90 14.49 -6.08 -30.68
C THR A 90 14.79 -7.47 -30.10
N TYR A 91 15.97 -7.67 -29.55
CA TYR A 91 16.40 -8.96 -29.03
C TYR A 91 16.89 -8.81 -27.59
N TRP A 92 16.58 -9.82 -26.78
CA TRP A 92 17.09 -9.95 -25.43
C TRP A 92 17.93 -11.19 -25.30
N SER A 93 19.02 -11.13 -24.54
CA SER A 93 19.82 -12.27 -24.11
C SER A 93 19.38 -12.69 -22.71
N ILE A 94 19.33 -13.99 -22.45
CA ILE A 94 18.88 -14.52 -21.15
C ILE A 94 19.96 -15.46 -20.62
N GLN A 95 20.27 -15.30 -19.32
CA GLN A 95 21.05 -16.27 -18.57
C GLN A 95 20.18 -16.96 -17.51
N ALA A 96 20.18 -18.27 -17.47
CA ALA A 96 19.45 -19.08 -16.50
C ALA A 96 20.43 -19.72 -15.52
N LYS A 97 20.44 -19.28 -14.27
CA LYS A 97 21.46 -19.70 -13.29
C LYS A 97 20.84 -20.36 -12.06
N TYR A 98 20.82 -21.72 -12.09
CA TYR A 98 20.35 -22.48 -10.94
C TYR A 98 21.41 -22.56 -9.83
N ARG A 99 20.98 -22.30 -8.60
CA ARG A 99 21.74 -22.51 -7.37
C ARG A 99 20.85 -23.24 -6.36
N SER A 100 21.35 -24.33 -5.75
CA SER A 100 20.61 -25.13 -4.77
C SER A 100 20.43 -24.39 -3.41
N ASP A 101 21.33 -23.46 -3.12
CA ASP A 101 21.23 -22.59 -1.94
C ASP A 101 20.85 -21.18 -2.38
N SER A 102 19.63 -20.77 -2.08
CA SER A 102 19.10 -19.45 -2.44
C SER A 102 19.79 -18.29 -1.70
N LYS A 103 20.45 -18.57 -0.58
CA LYS A 103 21.17 -17.56 0.22
C LYS A 103 22.53 -17.18 -0.35
N GLN A 104 23.03 -17.95 -1.34
CA GLN A 104 24.23 -17.56 -2.08
C GLN A 104 24.00 -16.24 -2.80
N THR A 105 25.08 -15.48 -2.99
CA THR A 105 25.04 -14.23 -3.75
C THR A 105 25.70 -14.47 -5.10
N LEU A 106 25.05 -14.03 -6.19
CA LEU A 106 25.73 -13.94 -7.48
C LEU A 106 26.79 -12.85 -7.41
N THR A 107 27.97 -13.17 -7.86
CA THR A 107 29.09 -12.22 -7.93
C THR A 107 29.11 -11.52 -9.29
N ARG A 108 29.88 -10.44 -9.41
CA ARG A 108 30.13 -9.79 -10.70
C ARG A 108 30.83 -10.74 -11.66
N GLY A 109 31.75 -11.59 -11.16
CA GLY A 109 32.43 -12.58 -11.96
C GLY A 109 31.47 -13.63 -12.57
N ASP A 110 30.40 -13.99 -11.84
CA ASP A 110 29.39 -14.91 -12.35
C ASP A 110 28.62 -14.36 -13.58
N LEU A 111 28.58 -13.04 -13.78
CA LEU A 111 27.82 -12.35 -14.82
C LEU A 111 28.70 -11.66 -15.86
N SER A 112 30.03 -11.62 -15.67
CA SER A 112 30.94 -10.86 -16.55
C SER A 112 30.90 -11.36 -17.98
N THR A 113 30.97 -12.67 -18.19
CA THR A 113 30.90 -13.28 -19.53
C THR A 113 29.55 -13.02 -20.20
N PHE A 114 28.42 -13.16 -19.45
CA PHE A 114 27.10 -12.87 -19.97
C PHE A 114 26.96 -11.41 -20.42
N SER A 115 27.44 -10.50 -19.58
CA SER A 115 27.39 -9.07 -19.89
C SER A 115 28.24 -8.71 -21.09
N ASP A 116 29.48 -9.21 -21.14
CA ASP A 116 30.41 -8.95 -22.24
C ASP A 116 29.90 -9.53 -23.57
N LEU A 117 29.44 -10.75 -23.56
CA LEU A 117 28.85 -11.37 -24.75
C LEU A 117 27.62 -10.62 -25.22
N SER A 118 26.71 -10.25 -24.30
CA SER A 118 25.44 -9.63 -24.64
C SER A 118 25.61 -8.22 -25.25
N PHE A 119 26.50 -7.39 -24.71
CA PHE A 119 26.54 -5.97 -25.04
C PHE A 119 27.80 -5.52 -25.79
N ASN A 120 28.89 -6.30 -25.73
CA ASN A 120 30.12 -5.97 -26.43
C ASN A 120 30.36 -6.88 -27.65
N TYR A 121 30.01 -8.15 -27.57
CA TYR A 121 30.27 -9.11 -28.64
C TYR A 121 29.09 -9.31 -29.60
N CYS A 122 27.89 -9.56 -29.05
CA CYS A 122 26.67 -9.72 -29.86
C CYS A 122 26.12 -8.42 -30.39
N ASN A 123 25.44 -8.47 -31.54
CA ASN A 123 24.81 -7.32 -32.15
C ASN A 123 23.32 -7.22 -31.78
N ASN A 124 22.79 -5.98 -31.66
CA ASN A 124 21.36 -5.72 -31.52
C ASN A 124 20.68 -6.34 -30.27
N ILE A 125 21.43 -6.64 -29.23
CA ILE A 125 20.87 -7.01 -27.94
C ILE A 125 20.49 -5.74 -27.19
N GLU A 126 19.21 -5.58 -26.91
CA GLU A 126 18.65 -4.41 -26.22
C GLU A 126 18.66 -4.55 -24.71
N HIS A 127 18.45 -5.76 -24.21
CA HIS A 127 18.28 -6.05 -22.79
C HIS A 127 18.82 -7.43 -22.45
N GLY A 128 19.44 -7.55 -21.31
CA GLY A 128 19.83 -8.82 -20.69
C GLY A 128 18.91 -9.16 -19.53
N LEU A 129 18.53 -10.43 -19.39
CA LEU A 129 17.75 -10.88 -18.23
C LEU A 129 18.46 -12.08 -17.59
N VAL A 130 18.73 -11.98 -16.30
CA VAL A 130 19.27 -13.08 -15.51
C VAL A 130 18.15 -13.70 -14.67
N CYS A 131 17.78 -14.93 -15.00
CA CYS A 131 16.84 -15.73 -14.24
C CYS A 131 17.61 -16.64 -13.27
N THR A 132 17.37 -16.52 -11.98
CA THR A 132 18.16 -17.24 -10.98
C THR A 132 17.36 -17.68 -9.77
N THR A 133 17.83 -18.76 -9.12
CA THR A 133 17.25 -19.24 -7.86
C THR A 133 17.91 -18.67 -6.61
N VAL A 134 18.74 -17.62 -6.73
CA VAL A 134 19.26 -16.92 -5.55
C VAL A 134 18.38 -15.75 -5.15
N ASP A 135 18.43 -15.40 -3.86
CA ASP A 135 17.68 -14.27 -3.29
C ASP A 135 18.36 -12.92 -3.56
N LYS A 136 19.68 -12.91 -3.75
CA LYS A 136 20.49 -11.67 -3.78
C LYS A 136 21.25 -11.55 -5.11
N PRO A 137 20.75 -10.72 -6.05
CA PRO A 137 21.57 -10.30 -7.19
C PRO A 137 22.72 -9.38 -6.71
N PRO A 138 23.78 -9.20 -7.52
CA PRO A 138 24.91 -8.36 -7.14
C PRO A 138 24.49 -6.90 -6.90
N ARG A 139 24.83 -6.34 -5.75
CA ARG A 139 24.46 -4.97 -5.35
C ARG A 139 25.16 -3.84 -6.14
N LYS A 140 26.30 -4.13 -6.77
CA LYS A 140 27.12 -3.15 -7.49
C LYS A 140 27.06 -3.36 -9.01
N VAL A 141 25.86 -3.26 -9.57
CA VAL A 141 25.64 -3.43 -11.02
C VAL A 141 25.50 -2.08 -11.73
N LYS A 142 26.03 -0.99 -11.20
CA LYS A 142 26.06 0.34 -11.87
C LYS A 142 26.71 0.33 -13.27
N LEU A 143 27.33 -0.76 -13.69
CA LEU A 143 27.91 -0.95 -15.01
C LEU A 143 27.01 -1.74 -15.98
N MET A 144 25.77 -2.09 -15.57
CA MET A 144 24.88 -2.98 -16.32
C MET A 144 23.45 -2.44 -16.35
N ASP A 145 23.27 -1.18 -16.75
CA ASP A 145 21.96 -0.51 -16.80
C ASP A 145 20.92 -1.23 -17.68
N ASN A 146 21.37 -2.20 -18.50
CA ASN A 146 20.51 -2.96 -19.40
C ASN A 146 20.25 -4.41 -18.93
N ILE A 147 20.60 -4.79 -17.68
CA ILE A 147 20.35 -6.14 -17.16
C ILE A 147 19.28 -6.11 -16.07
N GLY A 148 18.21 -6.90 -16.29
CA GLY A 148 17.19 -7.21 -15.31
C GLY A 148 17.44 -8.54 -14.59
N PHE A 149 16.82 -8.74 -13.43
CA PHE A 149 16.91 -9.96 -12.64
C PHE A 149 15.53 -10.50 -12.29
N ASP A 150 15.30 -11.78 -12.60
CA ASP A 150 14.23 -12.58 -12.03
C ASP A 150 14.85 -13.57 -11.03
N THR A 151 14.59 -13.32 -9.75
CA THR A 151 15.15 -14.11 -8.65
C THR A 151 14.21 -15.26 -8.27
N ILE A 152 14.60 -16.07 -7.29
CA ILE A 152 13.80 -17.21 -6.82
C ILE A 152 12.36 -16.81 -6.45
N GLU A 153 12.12 -15.57 -6.01
CA GLU A 153 10.79 -15.08 -5.68
C GLU A 153 9.85 -15.04 -6.89
N CYS A 154 10.37 -14.78 -8.08
CA CYS A 154 9.58 -14.84 -9.30
C CYS A 154 9.09 -16.27 -9.60
N PHE A 155 9.88 -17.27 -9.26
CA PHE A 155 9.50 -18.67 -9.41
C PHE A 155 8.55 -19.15 -8.31
N TYR A 156 8.71 -18.72 -7.06
CA TYR A 156 7.73 -19.04 -6.02
C TYR A 156 6.33 -18.47 -6.32
N ARG A 157 6.25 -17.33 -6.99
CA ARG A 157 4.96 -16.73 -7.43
C ARG A 157 4.21 -17.61 -8.43
N LEU A 158 4.88 -18.56 -9.11
CA LEU A 158 4.22 -19.52 -10.00
C LEU A 158 3.20 -20.40 -9.26
N ASP A 159 3.42 -20.59 -7.95
CA ASP A 159 2.52 -21.37 -7.07
C ASP A 159 1.39 -20.51 -6.47
N ASP A 160 1.42 -19.18 -6.63
CA ASP A 160 0.38 -18.27 -6.16
C ASP A 160 -0.96 -18.52 -6.87
N ASN A 161 -2.05 -18.00 -6.28
CA ASN A 161 -3.41 -18.11 -6.85
C ASN A 161 -3.81 -19.54 -7.26
N ASN A 162 -3.56 -20.52 -6.37
CA ASN A 162 -3.76 -21.94 -6.63
C ASN A 162 -2.89 -22.49 -7.80
N GLY A 163 -1.72 -21.95 -8.00
CA GLY A 163 -0.76 -22.38 -9.03
C GLY A 163 -1.25 -22.07 -10.45
N GLU A 164 -1.93 -20.96 -10.67
CA GLU A 164 -2.45 -20.62 -12.00
C GLU A 164 -1.34 -20.51 -13.05
N GLU A 165 -0.23 -19.82 -12.72
CA GLU A 165 0.92 -19.70 -13.63
C GLU A 165 1.65 -21.03 -13.81
N TRP A 166 1.79 -21.84 -12.75
CA TRP A 166 2.36 -23.17 -12.85
C TRP A 166 1.53 -24.08 -13.76
N LYS A 167 0.20 -24.04 -13.66
CA LYS A 167 -0.70 -24.77 -14.56
C LYS A 167 -0.53 -24.36 -16.02
N ALA A 168 -0.29 -23.07 -16.28
CA ALA A 168 0.02 -22.59 -17.63
C ALA A 168 1.33 -23.19 -18.17
N ILE A 169 2.38 -23.26 -17.34
CA ILE A 169 3.65 -23.95 -17.67
C ILE A 169 3.40 -25.43 -17.98
N LEU A 170 2.65 -26.14 -17.10
CA LEU A 170 2.35 -27.57 -17.31
C LEU A 170 1.55 -27.81 -18.60
N ALA A 171 0.65 -26.93 -18.95
CA ALA A 171 -0.10 -27.02 -20.20
C ALA A 171 0.84 -26.81 -21.40
N LYS A 172 1.75 -25.85 -21.30
CA LYS A 172 2.73 -25.56 -22.34
C LYS A 172 3.68 -26.73 -22.58
N CYS A 173 4.12 -27.45 -21.52
CA CYS A 173 4.86 -28.71 -21.65
C CYS A 173 4.13 -29.76 -22.49
N LYS A 174 2.80 -29.72 -22.49
CA LYS A 174 1.94 -30.64 -23.26
C LYS A 174 1.49 -30.06 -24.60
N GLY A 175 2.12 -29.00 -25.08
CA GLY A 175 1.75 -28.30 -26.32
C GLY A 175 0.37 -27.59 -26.26
N LYS A 176 -0.22 -27.41 -25.06
CA LYS A 176 -1.53 -26.79 -24.87
C LYS A 176 -1.38 -25.37 -24.35
N VAL A 177 -2.37 -24.53 -24.64
CA VAL A 177 -2.49 -23.18 -24.09
C VAL A 177 -3.72 -23.15 -23.19
N ILE A 178 -3.52 -22.84 -21.91
CA ILE A 178 -4.63 -22.59 -20.98
C ILE A 178 -4.79 -21.06 -20.85
N LYS A 179 -6.01 -20.59 -21.07
CA LYS A 179 -6.38 -19.20 -20.76
C LYS A 179 -6.89 -19.15 -19.32
N PRO A 180 -6.27 -18.38 -18.44
CA PRO A 180 -6.79 -18.15 -17.10
C PRO A 180 -8.18 -17.52 -17.14
N LYS A 181 -8.95 -17.67 -16.06
CA LYS A 181 -10.25 -17.01 -15.97
C LYS A 181 -10.06 -15.52 -15.67
N PRO A 182 -10.75 -14.61 -16.39
CA PRO A 182 -10.68 -13.19 -16.08
C PRO A 182 -11.24 -12.90 -14.68
N PHE A 183 -10.68 -11.93 -14.00
CA PHE A 183 -11.28 -11.44 -12.78
C PHE A 183 -12.64 -10.81 -13.06
N LYS A 184 -13.59 -10.99 -12.14
CA LYS A 184 -14.93 -10.41 -12.27
C LYS A 184 -15.11 -9.31 -11.22
N PRO A 185 -15.61 -8.12 -11.60
CA PRO A 185 -15.85 -7.05 -10.64
C PRO A 185 -16.89 -7.47 -9.59
N ARG A 186 -16.53 -7.30 -8.33
CA ARG A 186 -17.41 -7.49 -7.16
C ARG A 186 -18.45 -6.36 -7.08
N PRO A 187 -19.54 -6.48 -6.30
CA PRO A 187 -20.60 -5.47 -6.24
C PRO A 187 -20.11 -4.04 -6.00
N HIS A 188 -19.20 -3.83 -5.03
CA HIS A 188 -18.63 -2.51 -4.75
C HIS A 188 -17.80 -1.95 -5.90
N GLN A 189 -17.07 -2.81 -6.62
CA GLN A 189 -16.31 -2.41 -7.80
C GLN A 189 -17.21 -2.05 -8.96
N LYS A 190 -18.29 -2.83 -9.19
CA LYS A 190 -19.31 -2.48 -10.20
C LYS A 190 -19.93 -1.11 -9.93
N LYS A 191 -20.21 -0.80 -8.64
CA LYS A 191 -20.71 0.50 -8.23
C LYS A 191 -19.68 1.60 -8.52
N ALA A 192 -18.42 1.41 -8.11
CA ALA A 192 -17.33 2.34 -8.40
C ALA A 192 -17.19 2.60 -9.92
N LEU A 193 -17.24 1.56 -10.74
CA LEU A 193 -17.16 1.66 -12.20
C LEU A 193 -18.31 2.49 -12.79
N LYS A 194 -19.54 2.24 -12.33
CA LYS A 194 -20.74 2.97 -12.79
C LYS A 194 -20.63 4.44 -12.44
N GLU A 195 -20.29 4.76 -11.17
CA GLU A 195 -20.15 6.14 -10.69
C GLU A 195 -19.00 6.86 -11.41
N THR A 196 -17.87 6.20 -11.62
CA THR A 196 -16.74 6.77 -12.35
C THR A 196 -17.10 7.09 -13.81
N SER A 197 -17.75 6.16 -14.49
CA SER A 197 -18.15 6.39 -15.89
C SER A 197 -19.17 7.51 -16.03
N SER A 198 -20.08 7.65 -15.07
CA SER A 198 -21.07 8.76 -15.06
C SER A 198 -20.40 10.11 -14.75
N PHE A 199 -19.58 10.15 -13.71
CA PHE A 199 -18.92 11.37 -13.23
C PHE A 199 -17.96 11.96 -14.27
N LEU A 200 -17.14 11.12 -14.88
CA LEU A 200 -16.15 11.55 -15.86
C LEU A 200 -16.73 11.95 -17.24
N LYS A 201 -18.05 11.86 -17.46
CA LYS A 201 -18.67 12.48 -18.63
C LYS A 201 -18.52 13.99 -18.62
N ASN A 202 -18.73 14.59 -17.44
CA ASN A 202 -18.77 16.06 -17.27
C ASN A 202 -17.54 16.62 -16.54
N ASN A 203 -16.71 15.75 -15.94
CA ASN A 203 -15.53 16.14 -15.16
C ASN A 203 -14.28 15.52 -15.76
N ASP A 204 -13.13 16.16 -15.54
CA ASP A 204 -11.84 15.67 -16.03
C ASP A 204 -11.02 14.91 -14.99
N ARG A 205 -11.37 15.02 -13.70
CA ARG A 205 -10.66 14.39 -12.59
C ARG A 205 -11.54 14.10 -11.39
N GLY A 206 -11.15 13.11 -10.58
CA GLY A 206 -11.83 12.82 -9.32
C GLY A 206 -11.20 11.68 -8.54
N LYS A 207 -11.66 11.50 -7.30
CA LYS A 207 -11.07 10.60 -6.29
C LYS A 207 -11.93 9.35 -6.08
N ILE A 208 -11.26 8.21 -5.94
CA ILE A 208 -11.89 6.94 -5.52
C ILE A 208 -11.23 6.51 -4.22
N LEU A 209 -12.03 6.46 -3.15
CA LEU A 209 -11.58 6.09 -1.82
C LEU A 209 -12.01 4.65 -1.51
N MET A 210 -11.06 3.74 -1.43
CA MET A 210 -11.32 2.32 -1.15
C MET A 210 -10.28 1.75 -0.19
N PRO A 211 -10.67 0.98 0.84
CA PRO A 211 -9.75 0.37 1.79
C PRO A 211 -8.69 -0.51 1.13
N CYS A 212 -7.59 -0.74 1.83
CA CYS A 212 -6.60 -1.73 1.41
C CYS A 212 -7.24 -3.13 1.31
N GLY A 213 -6.83 -3.93 0.31
CA GLY A 213 -7.36 -5.28 0.10
C GLY A 213 -8.72 -5.35 -0.61
N THR A 214 -9.35 -4.23 -0.97
CA THR A 214 -10.63 -4.22 -1.71
C THR A 214 -10.47 -4.28 -3.23
N GLY A 215 -9.22 -4.37 -3.73
CA GLY A 215 -8.91 -4.54 -5.15
C GLY A 215 -8.85 -3.23 -5.94
N LYS A 216 -8.21 -2.17 -5.40
CA LYS A 216 -8.01 -0.89 -6.09
C LYS A 216 -7.38 -1.06 -7.47
N SER A 217 -6.21 -1.72 -7.56
CA SER A 217 -5.43 -1.83 -8.80
C SER A 217 -6.20 -2.53 -9.94
N ILE A 218 -6.99 -3.57 -9.65
CA ILE A 218 -7.83 -4.20 -10.66
C ILE A 218 -9.06 -3.35 -11.00
N THR A 219 -9.57 -2.56 -10.06
CA THR A 219 -10.65 -1.59 -10.34
C THR A 219 -10.15 -0.51 -11.30
N ALA A 220 -8.91 -0.04 -11.16
CA ALA A 220 -8.27 0.88 -12.08
C ALA A 220 -8.20 0.33 -13.53
N TYR A 221 -7.85 -0.96 -13.67
CA TYR A 221 -7.88 -1.65 -14.96
C TYR A 221 -9.28 -1.60 -15.60
N TRP A 222 -10.33 -1.97 -14.85
CA TRP A 222 -11.69 -1.94 -15.39
C TRP A 222 -12.19 -0.53 -15.69
N ILE A 223 -11.75 0.50 -14.96
CA ILE A 223 -12.03 1.89 -15.29
C ILE A 223 -11.45 2.22 -16.67
N ALA A 224 -10.20 1.84 -16.93
CA ALA A 224 -9.56 2.03 -18.22
C ALA A 224 -10.31 1.33 -19.36
N GLN A 225 -10.81 0.10 -19.11
CA GLN A 225 -11.62 -0.64 -20.06
C GLN A 225 -12.98 0.04 -20.33
N ASN A 226 -13.69 0.44 -19.27
CA ASN A 226 -15.01 1.09 -19.41
C ASN A 226 -14.93 2.43 -20.16
N LEU A 227 -13.85 3.18 -19.94
CA LEU A 227 -13.59 4.45 -20.64
C LEU A 227 -13.02 4.23 -22.04
N LYS A 228 -12.74 2.98 -22.43
CA LYS A 228 -12.13 2.63 -23.73
C LYS A 228 -10.84 3.41 -24.01
N ALA A 229 -10.05 3.68 -22.96
CA ALA A 229 -8.82 4.45 -23.08
C ALA A 229 -7.79 3.71 -23.93
N LYS A 230 -7.19 4.42 -24.91
CA LYS A 230 -6.16 3.88 -25.80
C LYS A 230 -4.75 4.24 -25.37
N SER A 231 -4.60 5.31 -24.63
CA SER A 231 -3.34 5.77 -24.05
C SER A 231 -3.51 6.04 -22.57
N ILE A 232 -2.75 5.32 -21.75
CA ILE A 232 -2.94 5.28 -20.31
C ILE A 232 -1.63 5.57 -19.60
N LEU A 233 -1.66 6.48 -18.63
CA LEU A 233 -0.59 6.75 -17.69
C LEU A 233 -0.97 6.12 -16.34
N VAL A 234 -0.13 5.25 -15.80
CA VAL A 234 -0.32 4.65 -14.49
C VAL A 234 0.84 5.03 -13.59
N ALA A 235 0.58 5.87 -12.61
CA ALA A 235 1.57 6.34 -11.64
C ALA A 235 1.36 5.66 -10.29
N VAL A 236 2.44 5.11 -9.73
CA VAL A 236 2.47 4.38 -8.47
C VAL A 236 3.61 4.89 -7.57
N PRO A 237 3.55 4.71 -6.24
CA PRO A 237 4.60 5.23 -5.36
C PRO A 237 5.88 4.38 -5.33
N SER A 238 5.83 3.10 -5.72
CA SER A 238 6.99 2.21 -5.57
C SER A 238 7.17 1.24 -6.73
N LEU A 239 8.41 0.73 -6.91
CA LEU A 239 8.75 -0.27 -7.92
C LEU A 239 8.01 -1.61 -7.72
N ALA A 240 7.78 -2.00 -6.46
CA ALA A 240 7.01 -3.21 -6.15
C ALA A 240 5.56 -3.11 -6.63
N LEU A 241 4.90 -1.96 -6.42
CA LEU A 241 3.54 -1.71 -6.94
C LEU A 241 3.54 -1.60 -8.45
N LEU A 242 4.59 -1.04 -9.06
CA LEU A 242 4.73 -0.99 -10.52
C LEU A 242 4.77 -2.40 -11.10
N GLN A 243 5.64 -3.28 -10.58
CA GLN A 243 5.74 -4.68 -11.02
C GLN A 243 4.42 -5.43 -10.86
N GLN A 244 3.76 -5.27 -9.69
CA GLN A 244 2.47 -5.90 -9.42
C GLN A 244 1.40 -5.42 -10.40
N THR A 245 1.31 -4.11 -10.63
CA THR A 245 0.31 -3.52 -11.52
C THR A 245 0.54 -3.94 -12.96
N LEU A 246 1.79 -3.92 -13.44
CA LEU A 246 2.17 -4.40 -14.77
C LEU A 246 1.70 -5.85 -14.99
N ARG A 247 1.98 -6.76 -14.06
CA ARG A 247 1.58 -8.19 -14.17
C ARG A 247 0.06 -8.35 -14.20
N VAL A 248 -0.66 -7.68 -13.30
CA VAL A 248 -2.13 -7.79 -13.24
C VAL A 248 -2.78 -7.23 -14.51
N TRP A 249 -2.35 -6.08 -14.98
CA TRP A 249 -2.93 -5.45 -16.15
C TRP A 249 -2.61 -6.21 -17.44
N THR A 250 -1.36 -6.64 -17.64
CA THR A 250 -0.97 -7.44 -18.80
C THR A 250 -1.71 -8.78 -18.83
N ARG A 251 -1.86 -9.43 -17.66
CA ARG A 251 -2.66 -10.67 -17.54
C ARG A 251 -4.09 -10.45 -18.02
N GLU A 252 -4.77 -9.43 -17.51
CA GLU A 252 -6.17 -9.20 -17.86
C GLU A 252 -6.34 -8.82 -19.34
N TYR A 253 -5.47 -8.00 -19.90
CA TYR A 253 -5.51 -7.68 -21.32
C TYR A 253 -5.32 -8.93 -22.19
N LEU A 254 -4.35 -9.78 -21.87
CA LEU A 254 -4.06 -11.01 -22.65
C LEU A 254 -5.20 -12.02 -22.59
N ILE A 255 -5.87 -12.17 -21.45
CA ILE A 255 -7.04 -13.04 -21.31
C ILE A 255 -8.17 -12.62 -22.25
N HIS A 256 -8.35 -11.31 -22.41
CA HIS A 256 -9.32 -10.73 -23.35
C HIS A 256 -8.83 -10.69 -24.82
N GLY A 257 -7.68 -11.30 -25.10
CA GLY A 257 -7.11 -11.34 -26.46
C GLY A 257 -6.50 -10.00 -26.91
N ILE A 258 -6.27 -9.07 -26.00
CA ILE A 258 -5.67 -7.77 -26.27
C ILE A 258 -4.21 -7.82 -25.83
N ARG A 259 -3.28 -7.51 -26.73
CA ARG A 259 -1.87 -7.34 -26.40
C ARG A 259 -1.58 -5.83 -26.19
N PRO A 260 -1.38 -5.39 -24.94
CA PRO A 260 -1.00 -4.00 -24.71
C PRO A 260 0.46 -3.77 -25.10
N GLU A 261 0.76 -2.58 -25.58
CA GLU A 261 2.13 -2.06 -25.64
C GLU A 261 2.38 -1.24 -24.38
N TRP A 262 3.49 -1.49 -23.71
CA TRP A 262 3.77 -0.81 -22.46
C TRP A 262 5.25 -0.43 -22.33
N LEU A 263 5.49 0.59 -21.51
CA LEU A 263 6.80 1.09 -21.13
C LEU A 263 6.83 1.33 -19.61
N CYS A 264 7.93 0.91 -18.95
CA CYS A 264 8.17 1.20 -17.54
C CYS A 264 9.17 2.34 -17.41
N VAL A 265 8.77 3.42 -16.75
CA VAL A 265 9.61 4.60 -16.51
C VAL A 265 9.90 4.72 -15.02
N CYS A 266 11.11 4.35 -14.63
CA CYS A 266 11.57 4.42 -13.24
C CYS A 266 13.10 4.36 -13.18
N SER A 267 13.67 4.79 -12.05
CA SER A 267 15.12 4.79 -11.78
C SER A 267 15.42 4.35 -10.36
N ASP A 268 16.69 4.00 -10.11
CA ASP A 268 17.20 3.64 -8.78
C ASP A 268 17.46 4.86 -7.87
N ASP A 269 17.62 6.05 -8.45
CA ASP A 269 17.98 7.27 -7.71
C ASP A 269 16.88 7.79 -6.78
N THR A 270 15.70 7.18 -6.86
CA THR A 270 14.52 7.58 -6.11
C THR A 270 14.55 7.21 -4.63
N VAL A 271 15.59 6.51 -4.17
CA VAL A 271 15.66 5.92 -2.84
C VAL A 271 16.31 6.82 -1.79
N LYS A 272 16.96 7.92 -2.20
CA LYS A 272 17.78 8.72 -1.27
C LYS A 272 17.04 9.83 -0.53
N GLU A 273 15.88 10.28 -1.00
CA GLU A 273 15.20 11.45 -0.41
C GLU A 273 14.08 11.12 0.57
N ASP A 274 13.39 9.98 0.44
CA ASP A 274 12.41 9.52 1.43
C ASP A 274 12.89 8.21 2.07
N GLN A 275 13.38 8.29 3.31
CA GLN A 275 13.85 7.13 4.11
C GLN A 275 12.73 6.09 4.38
N ASP A 276 11.54 6.30 3.84
CA ASP A 276 10.36 5.49 4.05
C ASP A 276 10.06 4.48 2.93
N ASP A 277 10.71 4.59 1.74
CA ASP A 277 10.42 3.74 0.60
C ASP A 277 11.39 2.57 0.44
N TYR A 278 10.86 1.49 -0.11
CA TYR A 278 11.57 0.28 -0.48
C TYR A 278 12.79 0.57 -1.35
N VAL A 279 13.97 0.21 -0.90
CA VAL A 279 15.15 0.11 -1.76
C VAL A 279 14.96 -1.11 -2.68
N THR A 280 14.24 -0.93 -3.75
CA THR A 280 14.10 -1.91 -4.82
C THR A 280 14.96 -1.40 -5.97
N ASN A 281 15.89 -2.23 -6.43
CA ASN A 281 16.65 -1.92 -7.64
C ASN A 281 15.69 -2.03 -8.84
N SER A 282 15.76 -1.11 -9.79
CA SER A 282 14.96 -1.15 -11.03
C SER A 282 15.21 -2.45 -11.82
N ALA A 283 16.38 -3.01 -11.71
CA ALA A 283 16.72 -4.31 -12.28
C ALA A 283 15.87 -5.47 -11.73
N ASP A 284 15.34 -5.38 -10.50
CA ASP A 284 14.48 -6.41 -9.89
C ASP A 284 13.07 -6.47 -10.52
N ILE A 285 12.73 -5.53 -11.41
CA ILE A 285 11.47 -5.58 -12.16
C ILE A 285 11.50 -6.69 -13.22
N GLY A 286 12.68 -7.14 -13.65
CA GLY A 286 12.88 -8.22 -14.63
C GLY A 286 12.60 -7.83 -16.08
N VAL A 287 12.13 -6.60 -16.33
CA VAL A 287 11.87 -6.06 -17.67
C VAL A 287 12.66 -4.79 -17.89
N LYS A 288 12.88 -4.43 -19.15
CA LYS A 288 13.54 -3.16 -19.49
C LYS A 288 12.76 -1.99 -18.90
N VAL A 289 13.47 -1.14 -18.19
CA VAL A 289 13.01 0.16 -17.69
C VAL A 289 13.79 1.28 -18.34
N THR A 290 13.25 2.48 -18.36
CA THR A 290 13.93 3.63 -18.97
C THR A 290 13.74 4.91 -18.17
N THR A 291 14.73 5.79 -18.26
CA THR A 291 14.65 7.22 -17.89
C THR A 291 14.98 8.10 -19.07
N ASP A 292 15.18 7.51 -20.26
CA ASP A 292 15.45 8.26 -21.48
C ASP A 292 14.18 8.90 -22.05
N GLN A 293 14.15 10.21 -22.05
CA GLN A 293 13.04 11.02 -22.56
C GLN A 293 12.79 10.79 -24.04
N THR A 294 13.85 10.51 -24.83
CA THR A 294 13.77 10.22 -26.26
C THR A 294 13.06 8.90 -26.51
N GLU A 295 13.37 7.88 -25.73
CA GLU A 295 12.71 6.57 -25.79
C GLU A 295 11.23 6.68 -25.43
N ILE A 296 10.91 7.42 -24.35
CA ILE A 296 9.51 7.68 -23.95
C ILE A 296 8.74 8.37 -25.08
N ASN A 297 9.33 9.42 -25.69
CA ASN A 297 8.71 10.15 -26.78
C ASN A 297 8.49 9.27 -28.00
N SER A 298 9.49 8.47 -28.38
CA SER A 298 9.44 7.55 -29.51
C SER A 298 8.35 6.49 -29.30
N PHE A 299 8.26 5.91 -28.11
CA PHE A 299 7.20 4.96 -27.73
C PHE A 299 5.81 5.58 -27.88
N LEU A 300 5.61 6.79 -27.37
CA LEU A 300 4.33 7.47 -27.41
C LEU A 300 3.91 7.87 -28.82
N LYS A 301 4.84 8.36 -29.63
CA LYS A 301 4.58 8.79 -31.02
C LYS A 301 4.46 7.66 -32.02
N LYS A 302 5.01 6.47 -31.72
CA LYS A 302 4.90 5.29 -32.58
C LYS A 302 3.42 5.01 -32.89
N ARG A 303 3.06 4.98 -34.17
CA ARG A 303 1.70 4.63 -34.60
C ARG A 303 1.41 3.15 -34.26
N SER A 304 0.34 2.91 -33.54
CA SER A 304 -0.12 1.56 -33.18
C SER A 304 -1.62 1.55 -32.95
N ASN A 305 -2.27 0.44 -33.31
CA ASN A 305 -3.67 0.18 -32.99
C ASN A 305 -3.84 -0.43 -31.58
N ASN A 306 -2.75 -0.81 -30.95
CA ASN A 306 -2.75 -1.40 -29.60
C ASN A 306 -2.94 -0.32 -28.53
N ILE A 307 -3.39 -0.76 -27.37
CA ILE A 307 -3.45 0.10 -26.18
C ILE A 307 -2.02 0.36 -25.72
N LYS A 308 -1.69 1.64 -25.51
CA LYS A 308 -0.40 2.07 -24.97
C LYS A 308 -0.51 2.39 -23.49
N ILE A 309 0.40 1.85 -22.68
CA ILE A 309 0.43 2.09 -21.23
C ILE A 309 1.83 2.51 -20.82
N VAL A 310 1.93 3.63 -20.13
CA VAL A 310 3.15 4.04 -19.43
C VAL A 310 2.95 3.79 -17.94
N PHE A 311 3.71 2.84 -17.40
CA PHE A 311 3.82 2.62 -15.96
C PHE A 311 4.99 3.42 -15.42
N THR A 312 4.75 4.25 -14.42
CA THR A 312 5.80 5.11 -13.87
C THR A 312 5.71 5.18 -12.35
N THR A 313 6.83 5.45 -11.69
CA THR A 313 6.81 5.87 -10.30
C THR A 313 6.57 7.38 -10.21
N TYR A 314 6.01 7.87 -9.11
CA TYR A 314 5.83 9.32 -8.91
C TYR A 314 7.17 10.08 -8.96
N GLN A 315 8.23 9.48 -8.43
CA GLN A 315 9.58 10.05 -8.44
C GLN A 315 10.08 10.30 -9.87
N SER A 316 9.82 9.36 -10.79
CA SER A 316 10.17 9.51 -12.20
C SER A 316 9.18 10.37 -12.99
N GLY A 317 8.25 11.02 -12.29
CA GLY A 317 7.19 11.85 -12.90
C GLY A 317 7.70 12.98 -13.77
N ARG A 318 8.82 13.63 -13.39
CA ARG A 318 9.44 14.71 -14.20
C ARG A 318 9.97 14.19 -15.53
N VAL A 319 10.68 13.07 -15.50
CA VAL A 319 11.22 12.42 -16.70
C VAL A 319 10.08 11.95 -17.60
N THR A 320 9.06 11.33 -17.03
CA THR A 320 7.87 10.88 -17.75
C THR A 320 7.16 12.06 -18.43
N ALA A 321 6.96 13.17 -17.72
CA ALA A 321 6.30 14.35 -18.24
C ALA A 321 7.11 14.99 -19.38
N THR A 322 8.43 15.09 -19.25
CA THR A 322 9.31 15.64 -20.28
C THR A 322 9.30 14.77 -21.54
N GLY A 323 9.42 13.45 -21.40
CA GLY A 323 9.35 12.51 -22.51
C GLY A 323 7.97 12.46 -23.18
N ALA A 324 6.90 12.79 -22.44
CA ALA A 324 5.54 12.86 -22.96
C ALA A 324 5.18 14.25 -23.55
N LYS A 325 6.13 15.17 -23.66
CA LYS A 325 5.87 16.51 -24.21
C LYS A 325 5.26 16.43 -25.63
N GLY A 326 4.13 17.09 -25.82
CA GLY A 326 3.39 17.06 -27.07
C GLY A 326 2.46 15.84 -27.24
N PHE A 327 2.33 15.00 -26.23
CA PHE A 327 1.40 13.88 -26.20
C PHE A 327 0.31 14.12 -25.15
N THR A 328 -0.89 13.62 -25.41
CA THR A 328 -2.03 13.69 -24.47
C THR A 328 -2.53 12.30 -24.18
N PHE A 329 -2.46 11.86 -22.93
CA PHE A 329 -3.03 10.59 -22.48
C PHE A 329 -4.56 10.68 -22.40
N ASP A 330 -5.25 9.60 -22.73
CA ASP A 330 -6.70 9.52 -22.55
C ASP A 330 -7.08 9.40 -21.06
N LEU A 331 -6.29 8.61 -20.31
CA LEU A 331 -6.53 8.35 -18.90
C LEU A 331 -5.23 8.35 -18.09
N GLY A 332 -5.26 8.99 -16.94
CA GLY A 332 -4.25 8.89 -15.89
C GLY A 332 -4.81 8.23 -14.65
N ILE A 333 -4.19 7.16 -14.21
CA ILE A 333 -4.47 6.49 -12.92
C ILE A 333 -3.34 6.85 -11.97
N MET A 334 -3.71 7.50 -10.86
CA MET A 334 -2.81 7.91 -9.79
C MET A 334 -3.08 7.02 -8.57
N ASP A 335 -2.38 5.88 -8.46
CA ASP A 335 -2.59 4.93 -7.34
C ASP A 335 -1.83 5.39 -6.10
N GLU A 336 -2.40 5.13 -4.92
CA GLU A 336 -1.97 5.64 -3.61
C GLU A 336 -1.71 7.16 -3.63
N ALA A 337 -2.66 7.89 -4.21
CA ALA A 337 -2.55 9.31 -4.51
C ALA A 337 -2.28 10.22 -3.29
N HIS A 338 -2.52 9.73 -2.06
CA HIS A 338 -2.16 10.44 -0.82
C HIS A 338 -0.65 10.76 -0.71
N LYS A 339 0.21 10.04 -1.46
CA LYS A 339 1.66 10.30 -1.53
C LYS A 339 2.00 11.58 -2.31
N THR A 340 1.12 12.02 -3.18
CA THR A 340 1.32 13.24 -3.96
C THR A 340 1.08 14.52 -3.16
N VAL A 341 0.55 14.41 -1.92
CA VAL A 341 0.26 15.54 -1.03
C VAL A 341 1.54 16.09 -0.39
N GLY A 342 1.71 17.39 -0.44
CA GLY A 342 2.86 18.11 0.11
C GLY A 342 3.21 19.33 -0.73
N HIS A 343 4.46 19.77 -0.72
CA HIS A 343 4.91 20.91 -1.51
C HIS A 343 4.72 20.65 -3.02
N ARG A 344 4.21 21.65 -3.77
CA ARG A 344 3.88 21.51 -5.21
C ARG A 344 5.07 21.14 -6.09
N ASP A 345 6.26 21.57 -5.71
CA ASP A 345 7.49 21.29 -6.46
C ASP A 345 8.12 19.93 -6.16
N LYS A 346 7.55 19.17 -5.23
CA LYS A 346 8.03 17.81 -4.99
C LYS A 346 7.81 16.92 -6.21
N PRO A 347 8.75 16.01 -6.52
CA PRO A 347 8.61 15.06 -7.62
C PRO A 347 7.29 14.28 -7.59
N MET A 348 6.83 13.92 -6.39
CA MET A 348 5.58 13.18 -6.17
C MET A 348 4.33 13.90 -6.70
N ALA A 349 4.28 15.24 -6.64
CA ALA A 349 3.14 16.03 -7.10
C ALA A 349 3.19 16.36 -8.60
N HIS A 350 4.28 16.04 -9.29
CA HIS A 350 4.53 16.54 -10.65
C HIS A 350 3.47 16.12 -11.69
N LEU A 351 3.02 14.86 -11.60
CA LEU A 351 2.10 14.26 -12.59
C LEU A 351 0.63 14.66 -12.41
N ILE A 352 0.26 15.31 -11.31
CA ILE A 352 -1.14 15.70 -11.08
C ILE A 352 -1.53 16.98 -11.82
N HIS A 353 -0.56 17.79 -12.24
CA HIS A 353 -0.77 19.10 -12.84
C HIS A 353 -0.76 19.06 -14.39
N ASP A 354 -1.79 19.67 -15.00
CA ASP A 354 -1.93 19.73 -16.47
C ASP A 354 -0.84 20.56 -17.14
N LYS A 355 -0.22 21.51 -16.42
CA LYS A 355 0.92 22.28 -16.92
C LYS A 355 2.14 21.41 -17.19
N ASN A 356 2.29 20.29 -16.47
CA ASN A 356 3.43 19.39 -16.58
C ASN A 356 3.19 18.25 -17.57
N ILE A 357 1.99 17.67 -17.58
CA ILE A 357 1.64 16.54 -18.44
C ILE A 357 0.16 16.59 -18.82
N LYS A 358 -0.14 16.41 -20.10
CA LYS A 358 -1.51 16.46 -20.62
C LYS A 358 -2.20 15.11 -20.47
N VAL A 359 -3.32 15.10 -19.73
CA VAL A 359 -4.15 13.91 -19.50
C VAL A 359 -5.63 14.33 -19.55
N LYS A 360 -6.42 13.70 -20.41
CA LYS A 360 -7.85 14.05 -20.57
C LYS A 360 -8.69 13.76 -19.33
N LYS A 361 -8.47 12.60 -18.70
CA LYS A 361 -9.20 12.17 -17.50
C LYS A 361 -8.21 11.65 -16.47
N ARG A 362 -8.30 12.11 -15.21
CA ARG A 362 -7.48 11.61 -14.08
C ARG A 362 -8.34 10.98 -13.01
N VAL A 363 -7.92 9.83 -12.53
CA VAL A 363 -8.54 9.13 -11.40
C VAL A 363 -7.49 8.94 -10.31
N PHE A 364 -7.75 9.52 -9.15
CA PHE A 364 -6.91 9.43 -7.97
C PHE A 364 -7.45 8.34 -7.04
N MET A 365 -6.66 7.30 -6.79
CA MET A 365 -7.06 6.16 -5.99
C MET A 365 -6.27 6.11 -4.69
N THR A 366 -6.96 5.95 -3.57
CA THR A 366 -6.32 5.81 -2.25
C THR A 366 -7.28 5.16 -1.26
N ALA A 367 -6.76 4.74 -0.10
CA ALA A 367 -7.60 4.29 1.01
C ALA A 367 -8.20 5.49 1.77
N THR A 368 -7.45 6.57 1.93
CA THR A 368 -7.85 7.77 2.70
C THR A 368 -7.31 9.02 2.05
N GLU A 369 -8.05 10.12 2.19
CA GLU A 369 -7.54 11.42 1.81
C GLU A 369 -6.45 11.89 2.80
N ARG A 370 -5.39 12.44 2.25
CA ARG A 370 -4.39 13.17 3.02
C ARG A 370 -4.63 14.66 2.85
N LEU A 371 -4.83 15.32 3.98
CA LEU A 371 -5.07 16.77 4.01
C LEU A 371 -3.82 17.47 4.54
N PHE A 372 -3.44 18.54 3.88
CA PHE A 372 -2.34 19.40 4.30
C PHE A 372 -2.89 20.77 4.66
N ARG A 373 -2.52 21.28 5.86
CA ARG A 373 -2.89 22.61 6.32
C ARG A 373 -1.76 23.59 6.01
N GLY A 374 -1.84 24.29 4.91
CA GLY A 374 -0.85 25.27 4.47
C GLY A 374 -1.42 26.12 3.34
N ASP A 375 -0.59 27.02 2.78
CA ASP A 375 -0.96 27.79 1.61
C ASP A 375 -1.21 26.87 0.42
N LYS A 376 -2.40 26.97 -0.20
CA LYS A 376 -2.79 26.13 -1.35
C LYS A 376 -2.02 26.48 -2.62
N ASP A 377 -1.34 27.59 -2.67
CA ASP A 377 -0.51 27.97 -3.81
C ASP A 377 0.89 27.34 -3.71
N GLU A 378 1.35 27.01 -2.50
CA GLU A 378 2.63 26.34 -2.26
C GLU A 378 2.48 24.83 -2.06
N TYR A 379 1.33 24.37 -1.57
CA TYR A 379 1.10 22.98 -1.18
C TYR A 379 -0.10 22.38 -1.90
N VAL A 380 0.00 21.08 -2.14
CA VAL A 380 -1.05 20.24 -2.69
C VAL A 380 -1.75 19.49 -1.56
N SER A 381 -3.08 19.54 -1.53
CA SER A 381 -3.91 18.83 -0.55
C SER A 381 -5.10 18.17 -1.24
N MET A 382 -5.49 16.97 -0.80
CA MET A 382 -6.52 16.20 -1.50
C MET A 382 -7.93 16.81 -1.39
N ASP A 383 -8.16 17.80 -0.53
CA ASP A 383 -9.39 18.60 -0.47
C ASP A 383 -9.42 19.75 -1.50
N ASP A 384 -8.34 19.99 -2.24
CA ASP A 384 -8.35 20.94 -3.35
C ASP A 384 -8.96 20.31 -4.60
N ILE A 385 -10.17 20.76 -4.93
CA ILE A 385 -10.93 20.27 -6.09
C ILE A 385 -10.21 20.57 -7.41
N ARG A 386 -9.42 21.65 -7.48
CA ARG A 386 -8.67 22.01 -8.69
C ARG A 386 -7.62 20.97 -9.05
N ASP A 387 -6.96 20.38 -8.05
CA ASP A 387 -5.89 19.40 -8.22
C ASP A 387 -6.43 17.97 -8.31
N TYR A 388 -7.42 17.60 -7.46
CA TYR A 388 -7.87 16.21 -7.31
C TYR A 388 -9.32 15.96 -7.76
N GLY A 389 -10.13 16.99 -7.96
CA GLY A 389 -11.57 16.85 -8.21
C GLY A 389 -12.34 16.38 -6.98
N ASP A 390 -13.61 16.07 -7.17
CA ASP A 390 -14.50 15.57 -6.14
C ASP A 390 -14.34 14.07 -5.88
N ILE A 391 -14.95 13.58 -4.80
CA ILE A 391 -15.03 12.15 -4.52
C ILE A 391 -16.07 11.52 -5.44
N ILE A 392 -15.59 10.66 -6.36
CA ILE A 392 -16.43 9.89 -7.27
C ILE A 392 -17.11 8.75 -6.52
N TYR A 393 -16.31 8.01 -5.75
CA TYR A 393 -16.77 6.83 -5.02
C TYR A 393 -16.02 6.66 -3.71
N GLN A 394 -16.75 6.29 -2.65
CA GLN A 394 -16.18 6.00 -1.35
C GLN A 394 -16.72 4.68 -0.80
N LEU A 395 -15.81 3.79 -0.36
CA LEU A 395 -16.12 2.57 0.37
C LEU A 395 -15.54 2.66 1.78
N SER A 396 -16.38 2.71 2.80
CA SER A 396 -15.94 2.70 4.20
C SER A 396 -15.61 1.28 4.68
N PHE A 397 -14.87 1.14 5.81
CA PHE A 397 -14.64 -0.17 6.44
C PHE A 397 -15.96 -0.84 6.81
N LYS A 398 -16.87 -0.10 7.45
CA LYS A 398 -18.19 -0.60 7.80
C LYS A 398 -18.93 -1.16 6.58
N ALA A 399 -19.01 -0.38 5.50
CA ALA A 399 -19.69 -0.83 4.30
C ALA A 399 -19.04 -2.09 3.69
N ALA A 400 -17.70 -2.19 3.71
CA ALA A 400 -16.98 -3.36 3.18
C ALA A 400 -17.15 -4.61 4.05
N ILE A 401 -17.30 -4.45 5.38
CA ILE A 401 -17.56 -5.52 6.34
C ILE A 401 -19.01 -6.02 6.22
N ASP A 402 -19.98 -5.11 6.08
CA ASP A 402 -21.42 -5.43 6.05
C ASP A 402 -21.87 -6.06 4.71
N MET A 403 -21.03 -6.05 3.68
CA MET A 403 -21.35 -6.70 2.41
C MET A 403 -21.51 -8.21 2.53
N LYS A 404 -22.32 -8.80 1.67
CA LYS A 404 -22.55 -10.26 1.61
C LYS A 404 -22.13 -10.80 0.23
N PRO A 405 -21.02 -11.56 0.12
CA PRO A 405 -20.06 -11.86 1.19
C PRO A 405 -19.22 -10.61 1.58
N PRO A 406 -18.67 -10.56 2.79
CA PRO A 406 -17.85 -9.43 3.23
C PRO A 406 -16.59 -9.29 2.36
N ILE A 407 -16.13 -8.07 2.18
CA ILE A 407 -14.93 -7.77 1.38
C ILE A 407 -13.68 -7.75 2.23
N ILE A 408 -13.82 -7.35 3.49
CA ILE A 408 -12.77 -7.36 4.51
C ILE A 408 -13.30 -8.01 5.79
N SER A 409 -12.42 -8.52 6.62
CA SER A 409 -12.76 -9.08 7.93
C SER A 409 -13.24 -7.98 8.88
N ASP A 410 -14.14 -8.32 9.76
CA ASP A 410 -14.43 -7.47 10.92
C ASP A 410 -13.22 -7.43 11.86
N TYR A 411 -13.16 -6.46 12.79
CA TYR A 411 -11.98 -6.26 13.62
C TYR A 411 -12.35 -5.85 15.07
N LYS A 412 -11.34 -5.97 15.93
CA LYS A 412 -11.43 -5.54 17.33
C LYS A 412 -10.20 -4.72 17.67
N ILE A 413 -10.42 -3.57 18.30
CA ILE A 413 -9.37 -2.76 18.89
C ILE A 413 -9.23 -3.21 20.34
N ILE A 414 -8.02 -3.62 20.73
CA ILE A 414 -7.71 -4.13 22.04
C ILE A 414 -6.59 -3.32 22.63
N THR A 415 -6.80 -2.84 23.84
CA THR A 415 -5.77 -2.24 24.64
C THR A 415 -5.31 -3.25 25.68
N PHE A 416 -4.03 -3.26 26.00
CA PHE A 416 -3.51 -3.99 27.14
C PHE A 416 -2.65 -3.05 28.00
N ASN A 417 -2.83 -3.19 29.30
CA ASN A 417 -2.16 -2.36 30.28
C ASN A 417 -0.85 -2.98 30.74
N VAL A 418 0.15 -2.12 30.91
CA VAL A 418 1.37 -2.39 31.65
C VAL A 418 1.40 -1.35 32.77
N ASN A 419 1.30 -1.78 34.02
CA ASN A 419 1.32 -0.89 35.17
C ASN A 419 2.74 -0.69 35.72
N GLU A 420 2.95 0.36 36.49
CA GLU A 420 4.24 0.66 37.10
C GLU A 420 4.76 -0.46 38.04
N PRO A 421 3.94 -1.10 38.89
CA PRO A 421 4.37 -2.26 39.66
C PRO A 421 4.90 -3.42 38.84
N ASP A 422 4.29 -3.70 37.66
CA ASP A 422 4.83 -4.72 36.76
C ASP A 422 6.22 -4.31 36.25
N ILE A 423 6.43 -3.01 36.03
CA ILE A 423 7.72 -2.46 35.59
C ILE A 423 8.74 -2.52 36.73
N GLU A 424 8.38 -2.11 37.95
CA GLU A 424 9.25 -2.15 39.13
C GLU A 424 9.65 -3.59 39.49
N ALA A 425 8.70 -4.52 39.45
CA ALA A 425 8.96 -5.95 39.66
C ALA A 425 9.98 -6.48 38.63
N LEU A 426 9.94 -5.99 37.38
CA LEU A 426 10.90 -6.36 36.35
C LEU A 426 12.33 -5.85 36.68
N TYR A 427 12.49 -4.68 37.28
CA TYR A 427 13.81 -4.17 37.68
C TYR A 427 14.46 -5.04 38.75
N GLN A 428 13.64 -5.68 39.59
CA GLN A 428 14.12 -6.60 40.63
C GLN A 428 14.29 -8.04 40.09
N ASP A 429 13.80 -8.35 38.89
CA ASP A 429 13.89 -9.69 38.31
C ASP A 429 15.27 -9.93 37.66
N ASN A 430 15.98 -10.93 38.18
CA ASN A 430 17.25 -11.38 37.62
C ASN A 430 17.15 -11.75 36.12
N LYS A 431 15.98 -12.17 35.65
CA LYS A 431 15.72 -12.49 34.24
C LYS A 431 15.78 -11.23 33.37
N PHE A 432 15.24 -10.10 33.86
CA PHE A 432 15.35 -8.83 33.17
C PHE A 432 16.79 -8.34 33.05
N ILE A 433 17.59 -8.50 34.10
CA ILE A 433 19.02 -8.17 34.06
C ILE A 433 19.76 -9.02 33.01
N GLN A 434 19.39 -10.29 32.85
CA GLN A 434 19.95 -11.14 31.80
C GLN A 434 19.58 -10.62 30.40
N VAL A 435 18.35 -10.13 30.20
CA VAL A 435 17.92 -9.52 28.93
C VAL A 435 18.69 -8.23 28.65
N GLN A 436 18.84 -7.36 29.64
CA GLN A 436 19.61 -6.11 29.51
C GLN A 436 21.08 -6.34 29.12
N LYS A 437 21.71 -7.41 29.65
CA LYS A 437 23.09 -7.77 29.28
C LYS A 437 23.20 -8.22 27.80
N LYS A 438 22.15 -8.79 27.25
CA LYS A 438 22.13 -9.27 25.86
C LYS A 438 21.69 -8.19 24.86
N ILE A 439 20.83 -7.25 25.30
CA ILE A 439 20.34 -6.13 24.49
C ILE A 439 20.66 -4.82 25.19
N ASN A 440 21.62 -4.08 24.67
CA ASN A 440 22.01 -2.78 25.21
C ASN A 440 20.86 -1.76 25.10
N ASN A 441 20.67 -0.95 26.14
CA ASN A 441 19.72 0.17 26.19
C ASN A 441 18.23 -0.22 26.10
N ILE A 442 17.84 -1.39 26.61
CA ILE A 442 16.43 -1.74 26.80
C ILE A 442 15.91 -1.10 28.09
N THR A 443 14.75 -0.47 28.02
CA THR A 443 14.04 0.01 29.21
C THR A 443 13.10 -1.06 29.74
N ALA A 444 12.83 -1.05 31.08
CA ALA A 444 11.85 -1.96 31.66
C ALA A 444 10.46 -1.77 31.03
N ARG A 445 10.13 -0.54 30.66
CA ARG A 445 8.88 -0.18 29.97
C ARG A 445 8.74 -0.89 28.61
N GLU A 446 9.76 -0.84 27.78
CA GLU A 446 9.77 -1.54 26.47
C GLU A 446 9.65 -3.04 26.65
N PHE A 447 10.35 -3.58 27.64
CA PHE A 447 10.32 -5.01 27.94
C PHE A 447 8.96 -5.47 28.50
N ALA A 448 8.35 -4.70 29.40
CA ALA A 448 7.00 -4.95 29.90
C ALA A 448 5.97 -4.94 28.76
N THR A 449 6.09 -4.01 27.79
CA THR A 449 5.27 -3.98 26.59
C THR A 449 5.44 -5.26 25.77
N ALA A 450 6.67 -5.75 25.62
CA ALA A 450 6.95 -7.00 24.91
C ALA A 450 6.31 -8.21 25.59
N ILE A 451 6.37 -8.29 26.93
CA ILE A 451 5.72 -9.36 27.72
C ILE A 451 4.20 -9.28 27.59
N ALA A 452 3.61 -8.09 27.72
CA ALA A 452 2.17 -7.88 27.60
C ALA A 452 1.67 -8.30 26.21
N LEU A 453 2.41 -8.00 25.15
CA LEU A 453 2.12 -8.50 23.81
C LEU A 453 2.12 -10.03 23.74
N ARG A 454 3.08 -10.70 24.37
CA ARG A 454 3.12 -12.17 24.44
C ARG A 454 1.87 -12.75 25.09
N LYS A 455 1.45 -12.17 26.21
CA LYS A 455 0.21 -12.54 26.90
C LYS A 455 -1.00 -12.35 25.98
N ALA A 456 -1.09 -11.21 25.28
CA ALA A 456 -2.18 -10.93 24.35
C ALA A 456 -2.22 -11.92 23.17
N ILE A 457 -1.06 -12.19 22.53
CA ILE A 457 -0.95 -13.16 21.44
C ILE A 457 -1.46 -14.55 21.87
N LYS A 458 -1.02 -15.02 23.05
CA LYS A 458 -1.45 -16.31 23.61
C LYS A 458 -2.94 -16.34 23.91
N LYS A 459 -3.48 -15.31 24.58
CA LYS A 459 -4.89 -15.23 24.97
C LYS A 459 -5.85 -15.17 23.78
N LEU A 460 -5.49 -14.39 22.76
CA LEU A 460 -6.31 -14.19 21.56
C LEU A 460 -6.07 -15.25 20.49
N LYS A 461 -5.13 -16.18 20.72
CA LYS A 461 -4.72 -17.22 19.76
C LYS A 461 -4.31 -16.65 18.40
N ILE A 462 -3.57 -15.53 18.44
CA ILE A 462 -3.06 -14.86 17.25
C ILE A 462 -1.96 -15.74 16.66
N LYS A 463 -2.03 -16.02 15.37
CA LYS A 463 -1.00 -16.78 14.66
C LYS A 463 0.05 -15.84 14.08
N ASN A 464 -0.39 -14.82 13.36
CA ASN A 464 0.49 -13.91 12.63
C ASN A 464 0.24 -12.48 13.07
N ALA A 465 1.20 -11.90 13.78
CA ALA A 465 1.17 -10.52 14.21
C ALA A 465 2.23 -9.68 13.49
N VAL A 466 1.94 -8.42 13.22
CA VAL A 466 2.90 -7.44 12.71
C VAL A 466 2.98 -6.26 13.68
N SER A 467 4.18 -5.93 14.16
CA SER A 467 4.42 -4.75 14.98
C SER A 467 5.04 -3.62 14.17
N PHE A 468 4.56 -2.42 14.39
CA PHE A 468 5.02 -1.20 13.73
C PHE A 468 5.84 -0.34 14.69
N HIS A 469 7.05 0.03 14.27
CA HIS A 469 8.01 0.78 15.05
C HIS A 469 8.40 2.09 14.36
N SER A 470 8.86 3.06 15.13
CA SER A 470 9.30 4.38 14.64
C SER A 470 10.66 4.34 13.93
N SER A 471 11.49 3.33 14.20
CA SER A 471 12.80 3.16 13.58
C SER A 471 13.17 1.68 13.39
N ILE A 472 14.11 1.43 12.47
CA ILE A 472 14.68 0.10 12.20
C ILE A 472 15.35 -0.46 13.45
N LYS A 473 16.10 0.38 14.18
CA LYS A 473 16.77 0.00 15.44
C LYS A 473 15.77 -0.51 16.49
N ARG A 474 14.65 0.20 16.67
CA ARG A 474 13.60 -0.21 17.62
C ARG A 474 12.91 -1.51 17.18
N ALA A 475 12.62 -1.67 15.89
CA ALA A 475 12.05 -2.90 15.35
C ALA A 475 12.97 -4.11 15.58
N ASN A 476 14.28 -3.97 15.31
CA ASN A 476 15.27 -5.01 15.56
C ASN A 476 15.39 -5.35 17.03
N ASN A 477 15.49 -4.32 17.91
CA ASN A 477 15.55 -4.54 19.36
C ASN A 477 14.32 -5.29 19.86
N PHE A 478 13.12 -4.94 19.36
CA PHE A 478 11.88 -5.58 19.77
C PHE A 478 11.80 -7.04 19.31
N SER A 479 12.33 -7.36 18.12
CA SER A 479 12.50 -8.74 17.65
C SER A 479 13.42 -9.52 18.58
N GLY A 480 14.61 -8.99 18.89
CA GLY A 480 15.56 -9.61 19.82
C GLY A 480 14.98 -9.82 21.23
N GLN A 481 14.17 -8.88 21.71
CA GLN A 481 13.46 -9.04 23.01
C GLN A 481 12.51 -10.24 23.00
N GLN A 482 11.76 -10.44 21.91
CA GLN A 482 10.83 -11.58 21.80
C GLN A 482 11.57 -12.92 21.80
N ASP A 483 12.72 -12.99 21.14
CA ASP A 483 13.56 -14.19 21.14
C ASP A 483 14.07 -14.51 22.55
N LEU A 484 14.57 -13.50 23.26
CA LEU A 484 15.03 -13.65 24.64
C LEU A 484 13.90 -13.98 25.62
N ILE A 485 12.71 -13.40 25.45
CA ILE A 485 11.52 -13.78 26.24
C ILE A 485 11.23 -15.26 26.03
N SER A 486 11.31 -15.77 24.81
CA SER A 486 11.08 -17.20 24.52
C SER A 486 12.10 -18.11 25.21
N GLU A 487 13.35 -17.65 25.39
CA GLU A 487 14.41 -18.39 26.07
C GLU A 487 14.29 -18.33 27.59
N ILE A 488 14.07 -17.15 28.15
CA ILE A 488 14.17 -16.86 29.57
C ILE A 488 12.83 -17.10 30.30
N TYR A 489 11.71 -16.70 29.67
CA TYR A 489 10.35 -16.83 30.23
C TYR A 489 9.59 -17.94 29.48
N LYS A 490 9.92 -19.19 29.80
CA LYS A 490 9.34 -20.38 29.14
C LYS A 490 7.82 -20.46 29.23
N GLU A 491 7.22 -19.85 30.24
CA GLU A 491 5.78 -19.77 30.45
C GLU A 491 5.03 -19.04 29.33
N TYR A 492 5.68 -18.13 28.62
CA TYR A 492 5.10 -17.44 27.46
C TYR A 492 5.21 -18.24 26.16
N GLY A 493 5.95 -19.36 26.17
CA GLY A 493 6.12 -20.25 25.04
C GLY A 493 7.06 -19.68 23.96
N ARG A 494 7.25 -20.43 22.88
CA ARG A 494 8.09 -20.04 21.74
C ARG A 494 7.32 -19.16 20.78
N LEU A 495 7.91 -18.03 20.35
CA LEU A 495 7.38 -17.18 19.29
C LEU A 495 8.50 -16.98 18.26
N LYS A 496 8.26 -17.40 17.03
CA LYS A 496 9.18 -17.11 15.92
C LYS A 496 9.08 -15.64 15.57
N THR A 497 10.21 -14.96 15.46
CA THR A 497 10.27 -13.57 15.06
C THR A 497 10.87 -13.43 13.67
N PHE A 498 10.36 -12.45 12.95
CA PHE A 498 10.82 -12.03 11.63
C PHE A 498 11.05 -10.53 11.67
N HIS A 499 12.01 -10.05 10.91
CA HIS A 499 12.26 -8.62 10.80
C HIS A 499 12.28 -8.19 9.34
N VAL A 500 11.62 -7.06 9.04
CA VAL A 500 11.68 -6.43 7.72
C VAL A 500 11.89 -4.93 7.85
N SER A 501 12.77 -4.40 7.02
CA SER A 501 13.08 -2.97 6.97
C SER A 501 13.26 -2.47 5.54
N GLY A 502 13.22 -1.14 5.36
CA GLY A 502 13.48 -0.52 4.06
C GLY A 502 14.90 -0.74 3.54
N GLU A 503 15.89 -0.89 4.44
CA GLU A 503 17.29 -1.13 4.09
C GLU A 503 17.57 -2.57 3.64
N MET A 504 16.63 -3.49 3.91
CA MET A 504 16.77 -4.90 3.55
C MET A 504 16.55 -5.08 2.03
N PRO A 505 17.39 -5.87 1.35
CA PRO A 505 17.18 -6.21 -0.06
C PRO A 505 15.78 -6.77 -0.33
N THR A 506 15.20 -6.41 -1.47
CA THR A 506 13.81 -6.77 -1.83
C THR A 506 13.54 -8.28 -1.71
N ASN A 507 14.49 -9.10 -2.20
CA ASN A 507 14.33 -10.55 -2.21
C ASN A 507 14.49 -11.18 -0.83
N GLU A 508 15.40 -10.67 0.00
CA GLU A 508 15.53 -11.10 1.40
C GLU A 508 14.26 -10.78 2.19
N ARG A 509 13.69 -9.61 1.98
CA ARG A 509 12.40 -9.20 2.54
C ARG A 509 11.28 -10.11 2.06
N ALA A 510 11.21 -10.41 0.77
CA ALA A 510 10.22 -11.32 0.21
C ALA A 510 10.34 -12.73 0.79
N SER A 511 11.56 -13.23 0.99
CA SER A 511 11.80 -14.51 1.68
C SER A 511 11.31 -14.51 3.12
N GLN A 512 11.62 -13.47 3.91
CA GLN A 512 11.11 -13.31 5.27
C GLN A 512 9.57 -13.27 5.31
N MET A 513 8.96 -12.56 4.37
CA MET A 513 7.50 -12.45 4.29
C MET A 513 6.84 -13.77 3.90
N ARG A 514 7.44 -14.55 2.99
CA ARG A 514 6.94 -15.88 2.62
C ARG A 514 7.03 -16.83 3.80
N GLU A 515 8.18 -16.91 4.48
CA GLU A 515 8.34 -17.74 5.67
C GLU A 515 7.33 -17.35 6.77
N PHE A 516 7.08 -16.06 6.96
CA PHE A 516 6.06 -15.58 7.88
C PHE A 516 4.65 -15.99 7.46
N ALA A 517 4.32 -15.93 6.18
CA ALA A 517 3.01 -16.30 5.65
C ALA A 517 2.74 -17.82 5.74
N GLU A 518 3.76 -18.64 5.55
CA GLU A 518 3.67 -20.11 5.66
C GLU A 518 3.68 -20.60 7.11
N GLY A 519 4.25 -19.81 8.01
CA GLY A 519 4.42 -20.14 9.44
C GLY A 519 3.44 -19.44 10.36
N SER A 520 3.91 -19.21 11.59
CA SER A 520 3.26 -18.36 12.58
C SER A 520 4.32 -17.59 13.35
N GLY A 521 4.03 -16.36 13.79
CA GLY A 521 4.97 -15.57 14.54
C GLY A 521 4.67 -14.08 14.59
N LEU A 522 5.68 -13.33 14.97
CA LEU A 522 5.68 -11.87 15.00
C LEU A 522 6.67 -11.32 13.96
N MET A 523 6.17 -10.50 13.06
CA MET A 523 7.01 -9.72 12.16
C MET A 523 7.17 -8.31 12.69
N THR A 524 8.40 -7.89 12.95
CA THR A 524 8.73 -6.52 13.34
C THR A 524 9.04 -5.68 12.10
N ASN A 525 8.52 -4.48 12.06
CA ASN A 525 8.58 -3.60 10.90
C ASN A 525 8.80 -2.15 11.30
N ALA A 526 9.73 -1.48 10.63
CA ALA A 526 9.87 -0.05 10.65
C ALA A 526 9.49 0.52 9.29
N ARG A 527 8.26 1.05 9.18
CA ARG A 527 7.72 1.81 8.04
C ARG A 527 7.52 1.08 6.70
N CYS A 528 8.16 -0.07 6.45
CA CYS A 528 8.17 -0.70 5.11
C CYS A 528 6.95 -1.58 4.77
N LEU A 529 6.13 -2.00 5.73
CA LEU A 529 4.94 -2.84 5.47
C LEU A 529 3.64 -2.03 5.31
N THR A 530 3.70 -0.71 5.24
CA THR A 530 2.51 0.11 5.05
C THR A 530 1.99 0.06 3.61
N GLU A 531 2.86 -0.19 2.61
CA GLU A 531 2.49 -0.14 1.18
C GLU A 531 3.10 -1.28 0.36
N GLY A 532 2.46 -1.61 -0.77
CA GLY A 532 3.02 -2.47 -1.82
C GLY A 532 3.23 -3.94 -1.51
N VAL A 533 2.85 -4.41 -0.32
CA VAL A 533 3.09 -5.80 0.11
C VAL A 533 1.78 -6.55 0.26
N ASP A 534 1.68 -7.67 -0.42
CA ASP A 534 0.55 -8.61 -0.26
C ASP A 534 0.90 -9.67 0.80
N LEU A 535 0.58 -9.38 2.07
CA LEU A 535 0.65 -10.34 3.15
C LEU A 535 -0.74 -10.89 3.44
N PRO A 536 -1.03 -12.14 3.06
CA PRO A 536 -2.41 -12.63 3.10
C PRO A 536 -2.92 -12.98 4.51
N ALA A 537 -2.07 -13.23 5.48
CA ALA A 537 -2.43 -13.92 6.72
C ALA A 537 -2.13 -13.14 8.01
N ILE A 538 -2.22 -11.80 8.01
CA ILE A 538 -2.05 -11.02 9.23
C ILE A 538 -3.34 -11.07 10.06
N ASP A 539 -3.26 -11.62 11.28
CA ASP A 539 -4.37 -11.63 12.24
C ASP A 539 -4.37 -10.36 13.09
N CYS A 540 -3.19 -9.82 13.37
CA CYS A 540 -3.00 -8.75 14.32
C CYS A 540 -1.99 -7.71 13.85
N VAL A 541 -2.32 -6.46 14.10
CA VAL A 541 -1.42 -5.30 13.97
C VAL A 541 -1.19 -4.71 15.36
N VAL A 542 0.07 -4.43 15.67
CA VAL A 542 0.49 -3.86 16.95
C VAL A 542 1.20 -2.52 16.70
N PHE A 543 0.71 -1.45 17.29
CA PHE A 543 1.39 -0.18 17.30
C PHE A 543 2.22 -0.06 18.59
N THR A 544 3.52 -0.30 18.51
CA THR A 544 4.44 -0.24 19.65
C THR A 544 4.96 1.17 19.90
N ASP A 545 4.96 1.98 18.86
CA ASP A 545 5.36 3.39 18.88
C ASP A 545 4.25 4.30 18.35
N PRO A 546 4.19 5.56 18.83
CA PRO A 546 3.20 6.53 18.36
C PRO A 546 3.26 6.74 16.86
N LYS A 547 2.14 6.51 16.19
CA LYS A 547 1.97 6.92 14.79
C LYS A 547 1.13 8.18 14.73
N ARG A 548 1.70 9.24 14.15
CA ARG A 548 1.02 10.54 14.00
C ARG A 548 0.22 10.65 12.71
N SER A 549 0.56 9.84 11.70
CA SER A 549 -0.10 9.88 10.39
C SER A 549 -1.38 9.05 10.39
N ARG A 550 -2.53 9.71 10.17
CA ARG A 550 -3.83 9.05 10.01
C ARG A 550 -3.83 8.03 8.87
N VAL A 551 -3.15 8.34 7.77
CA VAL A 551 -3.07 7.46 6.60
C VAL A 551 -2.33 6.17 6.95
N ASP A 552 -1.17 6.27 7.62
CA ASP A 552 -0.35 5.12 8.00
C ASP A 552 -1.09 4.20 8.98
N ILE A 553 -1.86 4.77 9.90
CA ILE A 553 -2.68 4.00 10.85
C ILE A 553 -3.75 3.21 10.10
N VAL A 554 -4.49 3.84 9.20
CA VAL A 554 -5.55 3.19 8.43
C VAL A 554 -4.99 2.13 7.49
N GLN A 555 -3.85 2.38 6.87
CA GLN A 555 -3.19 1.41 6.00
C GLN A 555 -2.67 0.19 6.79
N ALA A 556 -2.00 0.43 7.92
CA ALA A 556 -1.52 -0.63 8.78
C ALA A 556 -2.69 -1.48 9.31
N ALA A 557 -3.75 -0.85 9.83
CA ALA A 557 -4.96 -1.53 10.27
C ALA A 557 -5.59 -2.35 9.14
N GLY A 558 -5.69 -1.77 7.94
CA GLY A 558 -6.23 -2.42 6.75
C GLY A 558 -5.52 -3.74 6.38
N ARG A 559 -4.28 -3.93 6.84
CA ARG A 559 -3.56 -5.21 6.69
C ARG A 559 -4.20 -6.32 7.54
N ALA A 560 -4.55 -5.99 8.80
CA ALA A 560 -5.24 -6.93 9.67
C ALA A 560 -6.70 -7.21 9.24
N LEU A 561 -7.26 -6.38 8.36
CA LEU A 561 -8.64 -6.54 7.90
C LEU A 561 -8.75 -7.42 6.64
N ARG A 562 -7.66 -7.86 6.03
CA ARG A 562 -7.73 -8.77 4.88
C ARG A 562 -8.38 -10.10 5.26
N LEU A 563 -9.22 -10.62 4.36
CA LEU A 563 -9.85 -11.91 4.54
C LEU A 563 -8.80 -13.03 4.45
N SER A 564 -8.88 -13.99 5.36
CA SER A 564 -8.15 -15.25 5.25
C SER A 564 -8.99 -16.41 5.78
N LYS A 565 -8.68 -17.64 5.32
CA LYS A 565 -9.42 -18.84 5.71
C LYS A 565 -9.34 -19.08 7.22
N GLY A 566 -10.49 -19.19 7.88
CA GLY A 566 -10.60 -19.44 9.32
C GLY A 566 -10.47 -18.21 10.22
N LYS A 567 -10.18 -17.03 9.67
CA LYS A 567 -10.09 -15.79 10.42
C LYS A 567 -11.47 -15.19 10.68
N LYS A 568 -11.79 -14.98 11.96
CA LYS A 568 -13.05 -14.34 12.40
C LYS A 568 -12.92 -12.81 12.49
N PHE A 569 -11.81 -12.33 13.06
CA PHE A 569 -11.55 -10.92 13.31
C PHE A 569 -10.09 -10.58 13.01
N GLY A 570 -9.83 -9.34 12.56
CA GLY A 570 -8.56 -8.72 12.68
C GLY A 570 -8.41 -8.06 14.06
N TYR A 571 -7.20 -8.03 14.62
CA TYR A 571 -6.94 -7.39 15.90
C TYR A 571 -6.02 -6.18 15.69
N ILE A 572 -6.34 -5.08 16.36
CA ILE A 572 -5.50 -3.89 16.46
C ILE A 572 -5.12 -3.75 17.93
N LEU A 573 -3.85 -3.97 18.26
CA LEU A 573 -3.35 -3.90 19.63
C LEU A 573 -2.66 -2.56 19.88
N LEU A 574 -3.06 -1.93 20.99
CA LEU A 574 -2.56 -0.66 21.48
C LEU A 574 -2.06 -0.84 22.93
N PRO A 575 -0.75 -0.77 23.19
CA PRO A 575 -0.24 -0.82 24.55
C PRO A 575 -0.57 0.48 25.30
N ILE A 576 -1.03 0.35 26.54
CA ILE A 576 -1.25 1.46 27.47
C ILE A 576 -0.35 1.25 28.68
N ILE A 577 0.34 2.30 29.10
CA ILE A 577 1.10 2.30 30.34
C ILE A 577 0.40 3.23 31.31
N VAL A 578 -0.04 2.72 32.45
CA VAL A 578 -0.76 3.46 33.48
C VAL A 578 0.10 3.54 34.74
N PRO A 579 0.43 4.74 35.22
CA PRO A 579 1.09 4.93 36.51
C PRO A 579 0.24 4.44 37.69
N GLU A 580 0.87 3.89 38.73
CA GLU A 580 0.17 3.20 39.84
C GLU A 580 -0.69 4.12 40.73
N ASN A 581 -0.29 5.38 40.88
CA ASN A 581 -0.88 6.31 41.84
C ASN A 581 -1.75 7.41 41.21
N GLU A 582 -2.11 7.28 39.94
CA GLU A 582 -2.92 8.29 39.26
C GLU A 582 -4.36 7.84 39.09
N SER A 583 -5.30 8.76 39.37
CA SER A 583 -6.69 8.54 39.02
C SER A 583 -6.81 8.24 37.51
N ALA A 584 -7.76 7.39 37.12
CA ALA A 584 -8.04 7.08 35.71
C ALA A 584 -8.14 8.36 34.83
N SER A 585 -8.50 9.47 35.46
CA SER A 585 -8.55 10.80 34.85
C SER A 585 -7.18 11.38 34.52
N LYS A 586 -6.19 11.17 35.38
CA LYS A 586 -4.83 11.74 35.20
C LYS A 586 -3.96 10.87 34.30
N ALA A 587 -4.11 9.54 34.37
CA ALA A 587 -3.50 8.59 33.43
C ALA A 587 -3.90 8.85 31.96
N ALA A 588 -5.07 9.43 31.75
CA ALA A 588 -5.54 9.84 30.44
C ALA A 588 -4.91 11.18 29.95
N GLU A 589 -4.10 11.86 30.74
CA GLU A 589 -3.32 13.06 30.34
C GLU A 589 -1.94 12.71 29.77
N ASP A 590 -1.52 11.46 29.91
CA ASP A 590 -0.24 10.99 29.43
C ASP A 590 -0.20 10.82 27.90
N THR A 591 1.02 10.95 27.32
CA THR A 591 1.31 10.83 25.88
C THR A 591 0.86 9.51 25.27
N ALA A 592 0.90 8.41 26.02
CA ALA A 592 0.43 7.10 25.57
C ALA A 592 -1.08 7.08 25.26
N PHE A 593 -1.86 7.87 25.99
CA PHE A 593 -3.30 8.01 25.73
C PHE A 593 -3.60 8.82 24.47
N GLU A 594 -2.77 9.83 24.16
CA GLU A 594 -2.88 10.59 22.91
C GLU A 594 -2.77 9.69 21.67
N GLU A 595 -1.92 8.67 21.74
CA GLU A 595 -1.72 7.70 20.66
C GLU A 595 -2.99 6.88 20.37
N ILE A 596 -3.70 6.49 21.43
CA ILE A 596 -4.98 5.78 21.31
C ILE A 596 -6.00 6.71 20.65
N VAL A 597 -6.09 7.95 21.11
CA VAL A 597 -7.01 8.95 20.54
C VAL A 597 -6.71 9.20 19.06
N VAL A 598 -5.44 9.35 18.68
CA VAL A 598 -5.02 9.53 17.28
C VAL A 598 -5.40 8.31 16.45
N THR A 599 -5.14 7.11 16.97
CA THR A 599 -5.49 5.85 16.28
C THR A 599 -7.00 5.70 16.12
N LEU A 600 -7.76 5.96 17.18
CA LEU A 600 -9.22 5.90 17.11
C LEU A 600 -9.82 6.96 16.18
N LYS A 601 -9.29 8.19 16.18
CA LYS A 601 -9.66 9.22 15.21
C LYS A 601 -9.42 8.79 13.78
N ALA A 602 -8.25 8.18 13.52
CA ALA A 602 -7.93 7.68 12.20
C ALA A 602 -8.92 6.60 11.75
N LEU A 603 -9.22 5.62 12.60
CA LEU A 603 -10.13 4.53 12.31
C LEU A 603 -11.60 4.97 12.25
N ALA A 604 -12.03 5.87 13.14
CA ALA A 604 -13.38 6.44 13.16
C ALA A 604 -13.74 7.14 11.84
N SER A 605 -12.75 7.67 11.14
CA SER A 605 -12.96 8.26 9.82
C SER A 605 -13.33 7.24 8.73
N GLN A 606 -13.07 5.97 8.97
CA GLN A 606 -13.38 4.86 8.07
C GLN A 606 -14.51 3.97 8.58
N ASP A 607 -14.84 4.07 9.87
CA ASP A 607 -15.83 3.21 10.52
C ASP A 607 -16.67 3.99 11.52
N SER A 608 -17.89 4.35 11.12
CA SER A 608 -18.84 5.11 11.96
C SER A 608 -19.23 4.37 13.25
N ARG A 609 -19.09 3.04 13.30
CA ARG A 609 -19.40 2.25 14.50
C ARG A 609 -18.56 2.69 15.71
N ILE A 610 -17.36 3.20 15.48
CA ILE A 610 -16.51 3.75 16.55
C ILE A 610 -17.15 5.02 17.12
N VAL A 611 -17.61 5.91 16.25
CA VAL A 611 -18.28 7.16 16.65
C VAL A 611 -19.58 6.85 17.39
N ASP A 612 -20.39 5.94 16.83
CA ASP A 612 -21.69 5.56 17.41
C ASP A 612 -21.51 4.94 18.82
N TYR A 613 -20.47 4.12 19.01
CA TYR A 613 -20.14 3.53 20.32
C TYR A 613 -19.75 4.62 21.32
N LEU A 614 -18.83 5.49 20.95
CA LEU A 614 -18.37 6.57 21.83
C LEU A 614 -19.49 7.54 22.20
N ASN A 615 -20.39 7.84 21.24
CA ASN A 615 -21.59 8.63 21.49
C ASN A 615 -22.53 7.96 22.50
N ALA A 616 -22.78 6.67 22.33
CA ALA A 616 -23.68 5.94 23.23
C ALA A 616 -23.14 5.93 24.66
N VAL A 617 -21.84 5.64 24.84
CA VAL A 617 -21.22 5.63 26.17
C VAL A 617 -21.20 7.02 26.80
N SER A 618 -20.89 8.08 26.05
CA SER A 618 -20.87 9.46 26.57
C SER A 618 -22.24 9.98 26.98
N SER A 619 -23.31 9.48 26.37
CA SER A 619 -24.70 9.82 26.72
C SER A 619 -25.29 8.89 27.81
N GLY A 620 -24.50 8.02 28.42
CA GLY A 620 -24.97 7.01 29.38
C GLY A 620 -25.89 5.94 28.80
N SER A 621 -25.91 5.83 27.44
CA SER A 621 -26.73 4.86 26.72
C SER A 621 -25.97 3.56 26.47
N LYS A 622 -26.67 2.42 26.40
CA LYS A 622 -26.03 1.18 25.96
C LYS A 622 -25.75 1.23 24.48
N PRO A 623 -24.49 0.98 24.04
CA PRO A 623 -24.17 0.91 22.61
C PRO A 623 -25.03 -0.14 21.88
N ARG A 624 -25.61 0.23 20.75
CA ARG A 624 -26.41 -0.69 19.93
C ARG A 624 -25.53 -1.35 18.86
N GLY A 625 -25.59 -2.67 18.78
CA GLY A 625 -24.89 -3.44 17.74
C GLY A 625 -23.43 -3.77 18.10
N ARG A 626 -22.73 -4.44 17.17
CA ARG A 626 -21.33 -4.79 17.33
C ARG A 626 -20.45 -3.59 17.00
N SER A 627 -19.63 -3.16 17.94
CA SER A 627 -18.60 -2.15 17.72
C SER A 627 -17.21 -2.78 17.72
N PRO A 628 -16.26 -2.34 16.89
CA PRO A 628 -14.87 -2.76 16.99
C PRO A 628 -14.22 -2.35 18.31
N VAL A 629 -14.84 -1.44 19.05
CA VAL A 629 -14.38 -0.89 20.33
C VAL A 629 -14.95 -1.65 21.54
N ASP A 630 -15.85 -2.62 21.35
CA ASP A 630 -16.38 -3.47 22.46
C ASP A 630 -15.26 -4.25 23.18
N GLY A 631 -14.11 -4.44 22.52
CA GLY A 631 -12.92 -5.05 23.10
C GLY A 631 -11.87 -4.05 23.59
N LEU A 632 -12.13 -2.74 23.46
CA LEU A 632 -11.14 -1.68 23.66
C LEU A 632 -10.59 -1.62 25.07
N LEU A 633 -11.26 -2.24 26.04
CA LEU A 633 -10.97 -2.08 27.45
C LEU A 633 -10.98 -3.37 28.23
N LYS A 634 -10.69 -4.50 27.59
CA LYS A 634 -10.30 -5.72 28.35
C LYS A 634 -8.86 -5.57 28.81
N ILE A 635 -8.68 -4.72 29.80
CA ILE A 635 -7.46 -4.56 30.54
C ILE A 635 -7.26 -5.83 31.35
N ASN A 636 -6.22 -6.58 31.08
CA ASN A 636 -5.88 -7.74 31.88
C ASN A 636 -5.06 -7.26 33.07
N ASN A 637 -5.53 -7.61 34.28
CA ASN A 637 -4.89 -7.44 35.58
C ASN A 637 -4.76 -6.01 36.11
N LEU A 638 -5.88 -5.31 36.27
CA LEU A 638 -5.97 -4.21 37.24
C LEU A 638 -6.50 -4.79 38.54
N SER A 639 -5.62 -5.25 39.40
CA SER A 639 -6.01 -5.78 40.71
C SER A 639 -6.52 -4.72 41.70
N GLN A 640 -6.48 -3.43 41.36
CA GLN A 640 -6.84 -2.34 42.27
C GLN A 640 -7.73 -1.24 41.68
N ILE A 641 -8.00 -1.23 40.39
CA ILE A 641 -8.88 -0.23 39.77
C ILE A 641 -10.17 -0.93 39.28
N ASN A 642 -11.33 -0.38 39.64
CA ASN A 642 -12.61 -0.87 39.14
C ASN A 642 -12.63 -0.75 37.61
N GLU A 643 -12.63 -1.91 36.93
CA GLU A 643 -12.51 -2.02 35.45
C GLU A 643 -13.61 -1.24 34.73
N GLU A 644 -14.80 -1.13 35.28
CA GLU A 644 -15.90 -0.36 34.71
C GLU A 644 -15.69 1.15 34.83
N ASN A 645 -15.26 1.65 35.99
CA ASN A 645 -15.00 3.07 36.20
C ASN A 645 -13.82 3.58 35.34
N PHE A 646 -12.79 2.77 35.19
CA PHE A 646 -11.66 3.09 34.31
C PHE A 646 -12.06 3.09 32.84
N LYS A 647 -12.89 2.12 32.44
CA LYS A 647 -13.47 2.02 31.10
C LYS A 647 -14.32 3.25 30.78
N GLU A 648 -15.15 3.67 31.71
CA GLU A 648 -16.01 4.82 31.56
C GLU A 648 -15.19 6.13 31.49
N ALA A 649 -14.22 6.31 32.37
CA ALA A 649 -13.35 7.49 32.40
C ALA A 649 -12.50 7.62 31.13
N ILE A 650 -11.90 6.53 30.65
CA ILE A 650 -11.16 6.52 29.37
C ILE A 650 -12.09 6.78 28.19
N THR A 651 -13.28 6.17 28.19
CA THR A 651 -14.24 6.38 27.09
C THR A 651 -14.75 7.81 27.07
N LEU A 652 -15.03 8.40 28.23
CA LEU A 652 -15.41 9.80 28.34
C LEU A 652 -14.29 10.74 27.89
N LYS A 653 -13.03 10.48 28.25
CA LYS A 653 -11.91 11.31 27.78
C LYS A 653 -11.57 11.12 26.31
N ILE A 654 -11.66 9.90 25.79
CA ILE A 654 -11.59 9.68 24.34
C ILE A 654 -12.71 10.44 23.66
N TRP A 655 -13.91 10.39 24.21
CA TRP A 655 -15.06 11.16 23.73
C TRP A 655 -14.81 12.66 23.79
N ASP A 656 -14.39 13.19 24.91
CA ASP A 656 -14.07 14.60 25.07
C ASP A 656 -13.01 15.05 24.06
N ARG A 657 -11.96 14.27 23.83
CA ARG A 657 -10.92 14.60 22.86
C ARG A 657 -11.34 14.34 21.40
N LEU A 658 -12.21 13.38 21.14
CA LEU A 658 -12.82 13.17 19.82
C LEU A 658 -13.91 14.21 19.52
N SER A 659 -14.68 14.64 20.55
CA SER A 659 -15.77 15.61 20.46
C SER A 659 -15.39 16.99 20.99
N PHE A 660 -14.19 17.18 21.52
CA PHE A 660 -13.69 18.46 22.05
C PHE A 660 -13.82 19.61 21.06
N GLY A 661 -13.86 19.28 19.76
CA GLY A 661 -14.25 20.23 18.74
C GLY A 661 -15.75 20.54 18.73
N TRP A 662 -16.68 19.63 19.12
CA TRP A 662 -18.12 19.91 19.00
C TRP A 662 -18.63 20.81 20.12
N HIS A 663 -18.61 20.36 21.38
CA HIS A 663 -19.18 21.12 22.49
C HIS A 663 -18.50 22.49 22.68
N LYS A 664 -17.16 22.49 22.70
CA LYS A 664 -16.41 23.74 22.78
C LYS A 664 -16.69 24.66 21.58
N GLY A 665 -16.67 24.12 20.37
CA GLY A 665 -16.95 24.88 19.16
C GLY A 665 -18.42 25.33 19.11
N TYR A 666 -19.36 24.51 19.56
CA TYR A 666 -20.76 24.84 19.62
C TYR A 666 -21.06 25.88 20.70
N GLU A 667 -20.36 25.86 21.83
CA GLU A 667 -20.39 26.89 22.83
C GLU A 667 -19.77 28.22 22.35
N GLN A 668 -18.61 28.12 21.72
CA GLN A 668 -17.95 29.31 21.18
C GLN A 668 -18.73 29.94 20.03
N ILE A 669 -19.40 29.17 19.19
CA ILE A 669 -20.27 29.73 18.16
C ILE A 669 -21.49 30.37 18.75
N LYS A 670 -22.06 29.87 19.85
CA LYS A 670 -23.15 30.56 20.60
C LYS A 670 -22.68 31.89 21.21
N LYS A 671 -21.49 31.90 21.84
CA LYS A 671 -20.87 33.12 22.34
C LYS A 671 -20.67 34.15 21.21
N TYR A 672 -20.20 33.68 20.06
CA TYR A 672 -20.04 34.52 18.88
C TYR A 672 -21.36 35.09 18.39
N ILE A 673 -22.43 34.28 18.35
CA ILE A 673 -23.78 34.71 17.96
C ILE A 673 -24.31 35.73 18.92
N VAL A 674 -24.11 35.59 20.23
CA VAL A 674 -24.52 36.57 21.24
C VAL A 674 -23.86 37.94 20.96
N ARG A 675 -22.62 37.96 20.51
CA ARG A 675 -21.86 39.17 20.20
C ARG A 675 -22.19 39.75 18.81
N GLU A 676 -22.25 38.91 17.79
CA GLU A 676 -22.33 39.32 16.38
C GLU A 676 -23.70 39.12 15.74
N GLY A 677 -24.64 38.48 16.45
CA GLY A 677 -26.00 38.22 16.00
C GLY A 677 -26.17 37.14 14.94
N THR A 678 -25.08 36.68 14.30
CA THR A 678 -25.14 35.74 13.19
C THR A 678 -23.83 34.97 12.99
N THR A 679 -23.91 33.77 12.42
CA THR A 679 -22.73 32.96 12.04
C THR A 679 -22.15 33.33 10.68
N ASN A 680 -22.82 34.15 9.88
CA ASN A 680 -22.42 34.48 8.50
C ASN A 680 -21.04 35.13 8.38
N ASN A 681 -20.63 35.89 9.38
CA ASN A 681 -19.40 36.68 9.37
C ASN A 681 -18.17 35.93 9.83
N ILE A 682 -18.31 34.65 10.26
CA ILE A 682 -17.19 33.85 10.72
C ILE A 682 -16.26 33.56 9.52
N ARG A 683 -15.06 34.18 9.55
CA ARG A 683 -13.99 33.90 8.57
C ARG A 683 -13.29 32.62 8.89
N GLN A 684 -12.74 31.92 7.89
CA GLN A 684 -12.06 30.62 8.07
C GLN A 684 -10.89 30.67 9.07
N ARG A 685 -10.20 31.78 9.17
CA ARG A 685 -9.07 32.00 10.10
C ARG A 685 -9.47 32.71 11.39
N TYR A 686 -10.76 32.82 11.70
CA TYR A 686 -11.22 33.49 12.90
C TYR A 686 -10.86 32.65 14.14
N VAL A 687 -10.12 33.29 15.04
CA VAL A 687 -9.78 32.78 16.37
C VAL A 687 -10.54 33.62 17.37
N ASP A 688 -11.26 33.02 18.33
CA ASP A 688 -11.97 33.72 19.35
C ASP A 688 -11.06 34.23 20.48
N ASP A 689 -11.65 34.93 21.43
CA ASP A 689 -10.93 35.56 22.53
C ASP A 689 -10.31 34.53 23.50
N ASP A 690 -10.81 33.28 23.50
CA ASP A 690 -10.28 32.15 24.26
C ASP A 690 -9.15 31.38 23.49
N GLY A 691 -8.71 31.88 22.33
CA GLY A 691 -7.71 31.26 21.49
C GLY A 691 -8.23 30.05 20.70
N PHE A 692 -9.54 29.84 20.64
CA PHE A 692 -10.13 28.73 19.88
C PHE A 692 -10.33 29.11 18.41
N ASN A 693 -9.88 28.29 17.47
CA ASN A 693 -10.00 28.53 16.04
C ASN A 693 -11.42 28.20 15.55
N LEU A 694 -12.39 29.09 15.88
CA LEU A 694 -13.79 28.91 15.55
C LEU A 694 -14.04 28.86 14.04
N GLY A 695 -13.30 29.61 13.25
CA GLY A 695 -13.42 29.60 11.79
C GLY A 695 -13.06 28.26 11.17
N SER A 696 -12.01 27.62 11.66
CA SER A 696 -11.61 26.27 11.25
C SER A 696 -12.63 25.22 11.69
N TRP A 697 -13.19 25.37 12.90
CA TRP A 697 -14.23 24.48 13.41
C TRP A 697 -15.49 24.51 12.53
N VAL A 698 -15.99 25.72 12.19
CA VAL A 698 -17.14 25.88 11.29
C VAL A 698 -16.90 25.28 9.91
N SER A 699 -15.69 25.48 9.37
CA SER A 699 -15.32 24.91 8.08
C SER A 699 -15.29 23.36 8.11
N SER A 700 -14.80 22.79 9.22
CA SER A 700 -14.80 21.33 9.42
C SER A 700 -16.23 20.78 9.51
N ARG A 701 -17.17 21.46 10.18
CA ARG A 701 -18.59 21.03 10.27
C ARG A 701 -19.27 21.05 8.91
N ARG A 702 -19.00 22.05 8.07
CA ARG A 702 -19.51 22.12 6.69
C ARG A 702 -18.98 20.98 5.83
N LEU A 703 -17.70 20.65 5.98
CA LEU A 703 -17.08 19.54 5.28
C LEU A 703 -17.66 18.19 5.74
N GLU A 704 -17.84 17.99 7.04
CA GLU A 704 -18.48 16.79 7.59
C GLU A 704 -19.92 16.61 7.10
N HIS A 705 -20.67 17.68 6.98
CA HIS A 705 -22.02 17.64 6.41
C HIS A 705 -21.99 17.26 4.92
N SER A 706 -21.11 17.88 4.13
CA SER A 706 -20.98 17.56 2.70
C SER A 706 -20.57 16.09 2.47
N ASN A 707 -19.77 15.53 3.41
CA ASN A 707 -19.34 14.13 3.39
C ASN A 707 -20.36 13.17 4.05
N LYS A 708 -21.55 13.68 4.48
CA LYS A 708 -22.60 12.90 5.17
C LYS A 708 -22.09 12.17 6.43
N ILE A 709 -21.14 12.77 7.15
CA ILE A 709 -20.53 12.24 8.38
C ILE A 709 -21.25 12.79 9.63
N LEU A 710 -21.89 13.97 9.54
CA LEU A 710 -22.62 14.56 10.64
C LEU A 710 -23.91 13.79 10.96
N SER A 711 -24.17 13.60 12.25
CA SER A 711 -25.45 13.01 12.69
C SER A 711 -26.61 13.96 12.43
N SER A 712 -27.82 13.41 12.25
CA SER A 712 -29.05 14.18 12.02
C SER A 712 -29.34 15.17 13.15
N GLU A 713 -28.96 14.83 14.39
CA GLU A 713 -29.11 15.72 15.58
C GLU A 713 -28.20 16.93 15.47
N ARG A 714 -26.92 16.72 15.15
CA ARG A 714 -25.94 17.80 14.97
C ARG A 714 -26.24 18.70 13.78
N ILE A 715 -26.82 18.13 12.73
CA ILE A 715 -27.32 18.93 11.59
C ILE A 715 -28.42 19.88 12.06
N LYS A 716 -29.41 19.36 12.80
CA LYS A 716 -30.51 20.18 13.37
C LYS A 716 -29.99 21.24 14.32
N GLU A 717 -29.03 20.90 15.20
CA GLU A 717 -28.41 21.85 16.12
C GLU A 717 -27.73 23.01 15.38
N LEU A 718 -26.98 22.72 14.31
CA LEU A 718 -26.33 23.79 13.53
C LEU A 718 -27.31 24.59 12.69
N GLU A 719 -28.32 23.96 12.11
CA GLU A 719 -29.35 24.63 11.32
C GLU A 719 -30.23 25.56 12.18
N ALA A 720 -30.34 25.28 13.48
CA ALA A 720 -31.00 26.15 14.43
C ALA A 720 -30.22 27.43 14.77
N LEU A 721 -28.92 27.52 14.40
CA LEU A 721 -28.09 28.67 14.69
C LEU A 721 -28.41 29.84 13.73
N PRO A 722 -28.59 31.08 14.22
CA PRO A 722 -28.84 32.24 13.40
C PRO A 722 -27.78 32.46 12.32
N GLY A 723 -28.20 32.45 11.06
CA GLY A 723 -27.33 32.68 9.90
C GLY A 723 -26.45 31.47 9.53
N TRP A 724 -26.73 30.27 10.05
CA TRP A 724 -25.98 29.07 9.63
C TRP A 724 -26.31 28.72 8.18
N VAL A 725 -25.27 28.47 7.40
CA VAL A 725 -25.36 27.99 6.01
C VAL A 725 -24.32 26.91 5.73
N TRP A 726 -24.73 25.83 5.06
CA TRP A 726 -23.85 24.73 4.73
C TRP A 726 -22.89 25.10 3.60
N ASN A 727 -23.35 25.84 2.60
CA ASN A 727 -22.52 26.30 1.48
C ASN A 727 -22.55 27.84 1.42
N LYS A 728 -21.44 28.44 1.85
CA LYS A 728 -21.31 29.92 1.94
C LYS A 728 -21.36 30.59 0.56
N ASN A 729 -20.77 29.96 -0.46
CA ASN A 729 -20.75 30.51 -1.81
C ASN A 729 -22.15 30.53 -2.43
N ASN A 730 -22.89 29.42 -2.24
CA ASN A 730 -24.28 29.36 -2.72
C ASN A 730 -25.18 30.35 -1.97
N ALA A 731 -25.03 30.50 -0.66
CA ALA A 731 -25.78 31.47 0.13
C ALA A 731 -25.47 32.91 -0.28
N THR A 732 -24.21 33.24 -0.53
CA THR A 732 -23.80 34.58 -1.02
C THR A 732 -24.34 34.83 -2.43
N TYR A 733 -24.34 33.85 -3.30
CA TYR A 733 -24.94 33.94 -4.63
C TYR A 733 -26.46 34.19 -4.55
N GLN A 734 -27.18 33.39 -3.74
CA GLN A 734 -28.62 33.53 -3.55
C GLN A 734 -28.99 34.89 -2.92
N PHE A 735 -28.17 35.36 -1.95
CA PHE A 735 -28.35 36.69 -1.37
C PHE A 735 -28.14 37.77 -2.44
N GLY A 736 -27.07 37.70 -3.23
CA GLY A 736 -26.82 38.62 -4.33
C GLY A 736 -27.97 38.63 -5.35
N LEU A 737 -28.47 37.47 -5.69
CA LEU A 737 -29.59 37.29 -6.61
C LEU A 737 -30.90 37.88 -6.05
N LYS A 738 -31.11 37.73 -4.73
CA LYS A 738 -32.26 38.35 -4.03
C LYS A 738 -32.15 39.87 -4.00
N GLN A 739 -30.96 40.41 -3.77
CA GLN A 739 -30.73 41.85 -3.82
C GLN A 739 -30.90 42.40 -5.24
N LEU A 740 -30.38 41.70 -6.22
CA LEU A 740 -30.53 42.06 -7.63
C LEU A 740 -32.02 42.06 -8.03
N LYS A 741 -32.76 41.04 -7.65
CA LYS A 741 -34.22 40.99 -7.87
C LYS A 741 -34.94 42.17 -7.24
N LYS A 742 -34.62 42.55 -5.98
CA LYS A 742 -35.16 43.73 -5.32
C LYS A 742 -34.80 45.01 -6.09
N TYR A 743 -33.53 45.13 -6.50
CA TYR A 743 -33.07 46.29 -7.27
C TYR A 743 -33.79 46.38 -8.63
N VAL A 744 -33.94 45.26 -9.35
CA VAL A 744 -34.69 45.22 -10.63
C VAL A 744 -36.12 45.65 -10.44
N VAL A 745 -36.79 45.21 -9.35
CA VAL A 745 -38.16 45.64 -9.04
C VAL A 745 -38.25 47.16 -8.76
N GLN A 746 -37.25 47.69 -8.04
CA GLN A 746 -37.22 49.11 -7.70
C GLN A 746 -36.80 50.02 -8.87
N LYS A 747 -35.83 49.59 -9.66
CA LYS A 747 -35.22 50.44 -10.71
C LYS A 747 -35.61 50.03 -12.13
N LYS A 748 -36.38 48.98 -12.32
CA LYS A 748 -36.80 48.41 -13.64
C LYS A 748 -35.63 48.12 -14.60
N THR A 749 -34.43 47.89 -14.04
CA THR A 749 -33.22 47.56 -14.80
C THR A 749 -32.34 46.61 -14.02
N SER A 750 -31.67 45.70 -14.71
CA SER A 750 -30.68 44.78 -14.13
C SER A 750 -29.24 45.33 -14.11
N LYS A 751 -29.02 46.53 -14.65
CA LYS A 751 -27.70 47.19 -14.59
C LYS A 751 -27.56 47.84 -13.20
N ALA A 752 -26.80 47.18 -12.33
CA ALA A 752 -26.37 47.76 -11.08
C ALA A 752 -25.18 48.70 -11.31
N PRO A 753 -25.03 49.80 -10.53
CA PRO A 753 -23.90 50.72 -10.66
C PRO A 753 -22.57 50.06 -10.36
#